data_f128c8050a7f5ec30d584fee03f18576
#
_entry.id   f128c8050a7f5ec30d584fee03f18576
#
_cell.length_a   1.000
_cell.length_b   1.000
_cell.length_c   1.000
_cell.angle_alpha   90.00
_cell.angle_beta   90.00
_cell.angle_gamma   90.00
#
_symmetry.space_group_name_H-M   'P 1'
#
loop_
_entity.id
_entity.type
_entity.pdbx_description
1 polymer ?
#
loop_
_entity_poly.entity_id
_entity_poly.type
_entity_poly.pdbx_seq_one_letter_code
_entity_poly.pdbx_strand_id
1 'polypeptide(L)'
;MAKPDTPDSASGAESADDIRNKHTALLRRLGKHVAPVGTYVSNKMLPFAGDVSCSVQRLEAGCWTELLIDYRVGASGLADGAWLKLTFKFYSDWAPFQTSDPRAANFISAEYQAAPQAPGQSAATVQSLSVRFDQKGHERPFQKAIIVDIVDGYLNAGDHILIRIGDRRQGGPGTRVQTFVEDSFRFRCYIDPLGTSRFIAVPGDVVLDIHAGPPSRVLAQLPRFARPGVAVPLRLSLQDRWGNACRDVGHQQVNLTAYRGENVVHDRSYTFPEEGWAAIGVDDLPSEPGSLRAVATPSAGIGAAQAYLSVEDGFPVSRALYADLHVHAHDTVGTNSPAYNAAYARDIGGIDVLGYTANDFQITDKNWALGVKAVEQFNQPGRFVVYPVQEWCGSSTAGGDHNVVFLGEGEPGFPYNARGEHNRTFVWNEDMKGAAVQLGRWPVEELWDAYVEEAEQHLIIPHVGGRRYIPDWHHPELERLVEIASSWGHFDWLYRDVISRGYKLGVAASGDEHRGRPGGGAPGVQVFGVHGGLTGVLSDKLDRASVGRALRARHTWATTGDRSAVLVRCGDHIQGDAFRHRGAARLDYRFLGDVGWEYLAAFDHQGLLWERDLHAEKGWSDRLIRIRWGGARIRDRYRWAAWQGRISILNGTIRRFSASGFEHSEESAWRAGPVDIGFRSETYGDADGVEIEVGDLAAARIRIEGTIDSFVKLGDPLKGNPFVHMPRFSMEVSGRELLERGSARLDLGGTELFLAIERLSECSLPTDISGSVQVEPRNAEFGFQPVYFFGRQRNDAKVWSSAQFIEFE
;
A
#
# COMPACT_ATOMS: atom_id res chain seq x y z
N MET A 1 46.54 57.72 -40.84
CA MET A 1 46.67 56.52 -39.97
C MET A 1 45.32 56.13 -39.41
N ALA A 2 44.66 55.16 -40.06
CA ALA A 2 43.38 54.65 -39.63
C ALA A 2 43.68 53.54 -38.61
N LYS A 3 42.92 53.56 -37.51
CA LYS A 3 42.89 52.48 -36.51
C LYS A 3 42.21 51.27 -37.15
N PRO A 4 42.63 50.01 -36.90
CA PRO A 4 41.95 48.85 -37.36
C PRO A 4 40.71 48.60 -36.49
N ASP A 5 39.59 48.34 -37.16
CA ASP A 5 38.36 47.88 -36.54
C ASP A 5 38.58 46.50 -35.87
N THR A 6 38.30 46.41 -34.60
CA THR A 6 38.17 45.18 -33.87
C THR A 6 36.83 44.53 -34.23
N PRO A 7 36.77 43.26 -34.57
CA PRO A 7 35.48 42.61 -34.80
C PRO A 7 34.78 42.41 -33.45
N ASP A 8 33.55 42.91 -33.39
CA ASP A 8 32.58 42.63 -32.33
C ASP A 8 32.34 41.13 -32.23
N SER A 9 32.98 40.44 -31.32
CA SER A 9 32.68 39.10 -30.92
C SER A 9 31.64 39.09 -29.83
N ALA A 10 30.44 39.52 -30.15
CA ALA A 10 29.26 39.23 -29.34
C ALA A 10 28.75 37.84 -29.73
N SER A 11 29.47 36.78 -29.39
CA SER A 11 28.83 35.48 -29.25
C SER A 11 27.95 35.54 -28.02
N GLY A 12 26.69 35.88 -28.18
CA GLY A 12 25.70 35.82 -27.15
C GLY A 12 25.69 34.41 -26.55
N ALA A 13 26.21 34.25 -25.36
CA ALA A 13 26.04 33.02 -24.60
C ALA A 13 24.53 32.77 -24.45
N GLU A 14 24.06 31.64 -25.00
CA GLU A 14 22.68 31.25 -24.85
C GLU A 14 22.32 31.24 -23.36
N SER A 15 21.18 31.81 -23.03
CA SER A 15 20.71 31.80 -21.66
C SER A 15 20.46 30.36 -21.18
N ALA A 16 20.59 30.11 -19.88
CA ALA A 16 20.28 28.80 -19.31
C ALA A 16 18.85 28.37 -19.66
N ASP A 17 17.94 29.31 -19.86
CA ASP A 17 16.55 29.05 -20.25
C ASP A 17 16.43 28.68 -21.73
N ASP A 18 17.22 29.25 -22.62
CA ASP A 18 17.26 28.84 -24.03
C ASP A 18 17.80 27.41 -24.20
N ILE A 19 18.85 27.08 -23.47
CA ILE A 19 19.40 25.71 -23.43
C ILE A 19 18.37 24.73 -22.90
N ARG A 20 17.66 25.09 -21.85
CA ARG A 20 16.60 24.26 -21.23
C ARG A 20 15.42 24.06 -22.17
N ASN A 21 14.98 25.12 -22.84
CA ASN A 21 13.89 25.07 -23.80
C ASN A 21 14.24 24.21 -25.03
N LYS A 22 15.46 24.33 -25.52
CA LYS A 22 15.98 23.48 -26.61
C LYS A 22 16.06 22.02 -26.19
N HIS A 23 16.52 21.73 -24.97
CA HIS A 23 16.60 20.39 -24.42
C HIS A 23 15.21 19.78 -24.25
N THR A 24 14.27 20.55 -23.72
CA THR A 24 12.86 20.14 -23.59
C THR A 24 12.20 19.91 -24.97
N ALA A 25 12.46 20.78 -25.93
CA ALA A 25 11.97 20.60 -27.30
C ALA A 25 12.59 19.38 -27.98
N LEU A 26 13.88 19.09 -27.73
CA LEU A 26 14.55 17.90 -28.22
C LEU A 26 13.94 16.62 -27.58
N LEU A 27 13.71 16.61 -26.28
CA LEU A 27 13.06 15.49 -25.58
C LEU A 27 11.63 15.26 -26.11
N ARG A 28 10.87 16.32 -26.39
CA ARG A 28 9.54 16.24 -27.04
C ARG A 28 9.62 15.69 -28.49
N ARG A 29 10.68 16.02 -29.25
CA ARG A 29 10.92 15.52 -30.60
C ARG A 29 11.35 14.05 -30.65
N LEU A 30 12.14 13.61 -29.66
CA LEU A 30 12.59 12.22 -29.55
C LEU A 30 11.46 11.28 -29.14
N GLY A 31 10.26 11.83 -28.92
CA GLY A 31 9.04 11.07 -28.74
C GLY A 31 8.91 10.52 -27.33
N LYS A 32 7.76 10.30 -27.02
CA LYS A 32 6.90 9.84 -25.95
C LYS A 32 7.45 8.94 -24.83
N HIS A 33 8.69 8.53 -24.92
CA HIS A 33 9.36 7.79 -23.86
C HIS A 33 10.59 8.63 -23.47
N VAL A 34 10.37 9.52 -22.51
CA VAL A 34 11.52 10.04 -21.79
C VAL A 34 12.12 8.82 -21.11
N ALA A 35 13.20 8.34 -21.70
CA ALA A 35 13.97 7.29 -21.07
C ALA A 35 14.43 7.81 -19.71
N PRO A 36 14.43 6.96 -18.68
CA PRO A 36 15.00 7.29 -17.38
C PRO A 36 16.39 7.91 -17.51
N VAL A 37 16.80 8.76 -16.56
CA VAL A 37 18.12 9.39 -16.56
C VAL A 37 19.20 8.32 -16.78
N GLY A 38 20.08 8.56 -17.76
CA GLY A 38 21.08 7.58 -18.19
C GLY A 38 20.63 6.61 -19.28
N THR A 39 19.36 6.63 -19.71
CA THR A 39 18.89 5.82 -20.82
C THR A 39 18.75 6.70 -22.07
N TYR A 40 19.37 6.30 -23.15
CA TYR A 40 19.30 6.98 -24.44
C TYR A 40 18.48 6.15 -25.41
N VAL A 41 17.34 6.67 -25.89
CA VAL A 41 16.55 6.04 -26.96
C VAL A 41 16.67 6.83 -28.23
N SER A 42 17.28 6.25 -29.21
CA SER A 42 17.27 6.77 -30.58
C SER A 42 16.43 5.86 -31.48
N ASN A 43 15.34 6.37 -32.05
CA ASN A 43 14.53 5.61 -33.00
C ASN A 43 15.32 5.10 -34.20
N LYS A 44 16.44 5.75 -34.51
CA LYS A 44 17.36 5.31 -35.58
C LYS A 44 18.20 4.09 -35.16
N MET A 45 18.40 3.89 -33.85
CA MET A 45 19.22 2.79 -33.35
C MET A 45 18.38 1.58 -32.93
N LEU A 46 17.07 1.71 -32.74
CA LEU A 46 16.20 0.60 -32.35
C LEU A 46 16.37 -0.66 -33.20
N PRO A 47 16.45 -0.59 -34.55
CA PRO A 47 16.70 -1.78 -35.37
C PRO A 47 18.04 -2.47 -35.13
N PHE A 48 19.01 -1.79 -34.51
CA PHE A 48 20.34 -2.32 -34.21
C PHE A 48 20.51 -2.81 -32.80
N ALA A 49 19.53 -2.59 -31.93
CA ALA A 49 19.59 -2.97 -30.50
C ALA A 49 19.37 -4.46 -30.27
N GLY A 50 19.00 -5.23 -31.29
CA GLY A 50 18.65 -6.63 -31.15
C GLY A 50 17.18 -6.84 -30.73
N ASP A 51 16.88 -8.03 -30.31
CA ASP A 51 15.53 -8.42 -29.88
C ASP A 51 15.58 -9.32 -28.63
N VAL A 52 14.45 -9.43 -27.92
CA VAL A 52 14.34 -10.21 -26.69
C VAL A 52 13.07 -11.06 -26.73
N SER A 53 13.19 -12.30 -26.26
CA SER A 53 12.08 -13.23 -26.14
C SER A 53 12.09 -13.96 -24.80
N CYS A 54 10.97 -14.60 -24.45
CA CYS A 54 10.85 -15.40 -23.22
C CYS A 54 10.21 -16.75 -23.52
N SER A 55 10.66 -17.78 -22.82
CA SER A 55 10.18 -19.18 -22.97
C SER A 55 8.72 -19.36 -22.57
N VAL A 56 8.16 -18.46 -21.77
CA VAL A 56 6.78 -18.51 -21.30
C VAL A 56 6.12 -17.15 -21.46
N GLN A 57 4.79 -17.14 -21.56
CA GLN A 57 3.99 -15.93 -21.69
C GLN A 57 2.96 -15.80 -20.58
N ARG A 58 2.69 -16.90 -19.85
CA ARG A 58 1.65 -16.95 -18.82
C ARG A 58 2.15 -17.68 -17.58
N LEU A 59 1.89 -17.13 -16.39
CA LEU A 59 2.34 -17.65 -15.10
C LEU A 59 1.25 -17.51 -14.04
N GLU A 60 1.19 -18.48 -13.13
CA GLU A 60 0.37 -18.38 -11.93
C GLU A 60 1.08 -17.53 -10.87
N ALA A 61 0.35 -16.62 -10.21
CA ALA A 61 0.86 -15.79 -9.14
C ALA A 61 1.45 -16.64 -8.00
N GLY A 62 2.67 -16.32 -7.59
CA GLY A 62 3.38 -17.02 -6.53
C GLY A 62 3.81 -18.46 -6.83
N CYS A 63 3.69 -18.93 -8.08
CA CYS A 63 4.21 -20.24 -8.45
C CYS A 63 5.74 -20.25 -8.49
N TRP A 64 6.32 -21.43 -8.31
CA TRP A 64 7.75 -21.66 -8.48
C TRP A 64 8.04 -22.12 -9.90
N THR A 65 8.90 -21.42 -10.61
CA THR A 65 9.20 -21.67 -12.02
C THR A 65 10.67 -21.39 -12.37
N GLU A 66 11.02 -21.70 -13.61
CA GLU A 66 12.21 -21.23 -14.30
C GLU A 66 11.78 -20.51 -15.57
N LEU A 67 12.39 -19.35 -15.85
CA LEU A 67 12.20 -18.59 -17.07
C LEU A 67 13.51 -18.54 -17.84
N LEU A 68 13.44 -18.78 -19.14
CA LEU A 68 14.54 -18.52 -20.07
C LEU A 68 14.20 -17.26 -20.85
N ILE A 69 15.01 -16.21 -20.67
CA ILE A 69 14.98 -15.00 -21.48
C ILE A 69 16.15 -15.07 -22.44
N ASP A 70 15.85 -14.96 -23.71
CA ASP A 70 16.82 -14.99 -24.82
C ASP A 70 16.92 -13.60 -25.42
N TYR A 71 18.10 -12.97 -25.24
CA TYR A 71 18.44 -11.74 -25.93
C TYR A 71 19.33 -12.06 -27.12
N ARG A 72 18.87 -11.75 -28.33
CA ARG A 72 19.64 -11.85 -29.57
C ARG A 72 20.35 -10.54 -29.82
N VAL A 73 21.65 -10.59 -29.98
CA VAL A 73 22.50 -9.43 -30.19
C VAL A 73 22.18 -8.77 -31.53
N GLY A 74 21.96 -7.47 -31.54
CA GLY A 74 21.66 -6.68 -32.70
C GLY A 74 22.89 -6.37 -33.56
N ALA A 75 22.66 -5.68 -34.65
CA ALA A 75 23.72 -5.37 -35.66
C ALA A 75 24.89 -4.56 -35.10
N SER A 76 24.73 -3.88 -33.96
CA SER A 76 25.84 -3.15 -33.30
C SER A 76 26.88 -4.06 -32.68
N GLY A 77 26.56 -5.36 -32.41
CA GLY A 77 27.37 -6.18 -31.52
C GLY A 77 27.35 -5.67 -30.09
N LEU A 78 28.09 -6.33 -29.20
CA LEU A 78 28.37 -5.88 -27.83
C LEU A 78 29.85 -5.91 -27.56
N ALA A 79 30.44 -4.81 -27.12
CA ALA A 79 31.87 -4.68 -26.84
C ALA A 79 32.19 -5.16 -25.41
N ASP A 80 33.50 -5.22 -25.12
CA ASP A 80 33.99 -5.40 -23.77
C ASP A 80 33.43 -4.32 -22.82
N GLY A 81 32.96 -4.74 -21.65
CA GLY A 81 32.29 -3.87 -20.68
C GLY A 81 30.86 -3.44 -21.05
N ALA A 82 30.29 -3.96 -22.14
CA ALA A 82 28.90 -3.76 -22.49
C ALA A 82 27.95 -4.34 -21.40
N TRP A 83 26.77 -3.76 -21.28
CA TRP A 83 25.77 -4.19 -20.31
C TRP A 83 24.44 -4.52 -20.97
N LEU A 84 23.80 -5.58 -20.46
CA LEU A 84 22.40 -5.88 -20.70
C LEU A 84 21.65 -5.72 -19.39
N LYS A 85 20.51 -5.02 -19.39
CA LYS A 85 19.62 -4.88 -18.23
C LYS A 85 18.23 -5.42 -18.56
N LEU A 86 17.67 -6.24 -17.65
CA LEU A 86 16.26 -6.57 -17.59
C LEU A 86 15.67 -5.88 -16.37
N THR A 87 14.77 -4.91 -16.59
CA THR A 87 14.21 -4.09 -15.52
C THR A 87 12.74 -4.37 -15.33
N PHE A 88 12.26 -4.29 -14.08
CA PHE A 88 10.87 -4.47 -13.72
C PHE A 88 10.47 -3.54 -12.57
N LYS A 89 9.17 -3.43 -12.32
CA LYS A 89 8.62 -2.43 -11.42
C LYS A 89 9.01 -2.66 -9.97
N PHE A 90 9.24 -1.57 -9.21
CA PHE A 90 9.75 -1.59 -7.84
C PHE A 90 8.81 -2.26 -6.84
N TYR A 91 7.50 -2.20 -7.07
CA TYR A 91 6.47 -2.78 -6.18
C TYR A 91 6.25 -4.28 -6.40
N SER A 92 6.79 -4.86 -7.47
CA SER A 92 6.72 -6.30 -7.67
C SER A 92 7.40 -7.00 -6.49
N ASP A 93 6.71 -7.96 -5.90
CA ASP A 93 7.24 -8.84 -4.87
C ASP A 93 7.87 -10.11 -5.45
N TRP A 94 8.19 -10.09 -6.73
CA TRP A 94 9.03 -11.14 -7.31
C TRP A 94 10.28 -11.25 -6.47
N ALA A 95 10.48 -12.41 -5.89
CA ALA A 95 11.46 -12.60 -4.82
C ALA A 95 12.85 -12.12 -5.23
N PRO A 96 13.65 -11.57 -4.31
CA PRO A 96 14.97 -11.05 -4.65
C PRO A 96 15.84 -12.12 -5.27
N PHE A 97 16.40 -11.81 -6.43
CA PHE A 97 17.27 -12.72 -7.14
C PHE A 97 18.67 -12.76 -6.53
N GLN A 98 19.32 -13.89 -6.63
CA GLN A 98 20.69 -14.09 -6.13
C GLN A 98 21.54 -14.86 -7.15
N THR A 99 22.86 -14.70 -7.07
CA THR A 99 23.84 -15.28 -8.00
C THR A 99 24.92 -16.10 -7.29
N SER A 100 24.81 -16.29 -5.98
CA SER A 100 25.85 -16.87 -5.15
C SER A 100 25.71 -18.39 -4.89
N ASP A 101 24.45 -18.88 -4.83
CA ASP A 101 24.17 -20.30 -4.56
C ASP A 101 23.20 -20.87 -5.61
N PRO A 102 23.71 -21.67 -6.54
CA PRO A 102 22.89 -22.24 -7.61
C PRO A 102 21.89 -23.32 -7.16
N ARG A 103 21.98 -23.78 -5.90
CA ARG A 103 21.02 -24.71 -5.30
C ARG A 103 19.93 -24.02 -4.49
N ALA A 104 20.15 -22.75 -4.18
CA ALA A 104 19.17 -21.97 -3.44
C ALA A 104 18.10 -21.37 -4.36
N ALA A 105 16.99 -20.97 -3.75
CA ALA A 105 15.89 -20.29 -4.42
C ALA A 105 16.34 -18.97 -5.10
N ASN A 106 15.67 -18.64 -6.19
CA ASN A 106 15.83 -17.37 -6.93
C ASN A 106 17.23 -17.17 -7.53
N PHE A 107 17.94 -18.27 -7.81
CA PHE A 107 19.24 -18.19 -8.48
C PHE A 107 19.06 -17.75 -9.93
N ILE A 108 19.86 -16.79 -10.37
CA ILE A 108 19.92 -16.35 -11.76
C ILE A 108 21.29 -16.63 -12.35
N SER A 109 21.29 -17.02 -13.63
CA SER A 109 22.51 -17.24 -14.40
C SER A 109 22.36 -16.66 -15.80
N ALA A 110 23.48 -16.41 -16.47
CA ALA A 110 23.53 -16.08 -17.88
C ALA A 110 24.61 -16.88 -18.58
N GLU A 111 24.32 -17.26 -19.81
CA GLU A 111 25.25 -17.99 -20.67
C GLU A 111 25.23 -17.41 -22.08
N TYR A 112 26.36 -17.52 -22.75
CA TYR A 112 26.56 -17.13 -24.11
C TYR A 112 26.28 -18.30 -25.06
N GLN A 113 25.62 -18.01 -26.19
CA GLN A 113 25.47 -18.94 -27.28
C GLN A 113 25.81 -18.25 -28.60
N ALA A 114 26.79 -18.82 -29.33
CA ALA A 114 27.18 -18.30 -30.61
C ALA A 114 26.11 -18.53 -31.68
N ALA A 115 25.91 -17.53 -32.54
CA ALA A 115 25.18 -17.70 -33.77
C ALA A 115 25.90 -18.67 -34.73
N PRO A 116 25.20 -19.35 -35.63
CA PRO A 116 25.84 -20.05 -36.76
C PRO A 116 26.69 -19.06 -37.56
N GLN A 117 27.97 -19.34 -37.65
CA GLN A 117 28.91 -18.39 -38.28
C GLN A 117 28.82 -18.49 -39.81
N ALA A 118 28.75 -17.33 -40.46
CA ALA A 118 28.95 -17.23 -41.89
C ALA A 118 30.45 -17.44 -42.26
N PRO A 119 30.76 -17.93 -43.48
CA PRO A 119 32.14 -18.07 -43.92
C PRO A 119 32.91 -16.75 -43.81
N GLY A 120 34.03 -16.74 -43.07
CA GLY A 120 34.87 -15.58 -42.85
C GLY A 120 34.50 -14.72 -41.62
N GLN A 121 33.46 -15.07 -40.87
CA GLN A 121 33.11 -14.40 -39.60
C GLN A 121 33.92 -15.03 -38.45
N SER A 122 34.53 -14.19 -37.63
CA SER A 122 35.22 -14.63 -36.41
C SER A 122 34.20 -14.94 -35.30
N ALA A 123 34.50 -15.99 -34.51
CA ALA A 123 33.75 -16.26 -33.33
C ALA A 123 33.85 -15.10 -32.31
N ALA A 124 32.83 -14.93 -31.45
CA ALA A 124 32.90 -14.06 -30.30
C ALA A 124 34.02 -14.54 -29.37
N THR A 125 34.64 -13.60 -28.67
CA THR A 125 35.79 -13.84 -27.78
C THR A 125 35.47 -13.60 -26.30
N VAL A 126 34.20 -13.46 -25.93
CA VAL A 126 33.82 -13.19 -24.57
C VAL A 126 34.33 -14.28 -23.60
N GLN A 127 35.02 -13.86 -22.55
CA GLN A 127 35.57 -14.75 -21.51
C GLN A 127 34.47 -15.25 -20.58
N SER A 128 33.59 -14.33 -20.10
CA SER A 128 32.51 -14.67 -19.20
C SER A 128 31.40 -13.61 -19.25
N LEU A 129 30.23 -14.01 -18.75
CA LEU A 129 29.14 -13.12 -18.42
C LEU A 129 29.05 -13.03 -16.89
N SER A 130 29.09 -11.81 -16.35
CA SER A 130 28.85 -11.57 -14.93
C SER A 130 27.40 -11.14 -14.73
N VAL A 131 26.69 -11.78 -13.80
CA VAL A 131 25.27 -11.49 -13.52
C VAL A 131 25.14 -10.94 -12.12
N ARG A 132 24.33 -9.89 -11.97
CA ARG A 132 23.98 -9.34 -10.65
C ARG A 132 22.55 -8.85 -10.64
N PHE A 133 21.97 -8.80 -9.47
CA PHE A 133 20.67 -8.21 -9.22
C PHE A 133 20.83 -6.92 -8.40
N ASP A 134 20.18 -5.85 -8.85
CA ASP A 134 20.18 -4.57 -8.17
C ASP A 134 18.75 -4.08 -7.96
N GLN A 135 18.35 -3.86 -6.71
CA GLN A 135 17.02 -3.35 -6.37
C GLN A 135 16.81 -1.88 -6.78
N LYS A 136 17.89 -1.15 -7.07
CA LYS A 136 17.90 0.25 -7.52
C LYS A 136 18.72 0.45 -8.82
N GLY A 137 18.81 -0.59 -9.62
CA GLY A 137 19.64 -0.61 -10.82
C GLY A 137 19.08 0.20 -12.01
N HIS A 138 17.88 0.75 -11.85
CA HIS A 138 17.22 1.59 -12.86
C HIS A 138 16.29 2.61 -12.21
N GLU A 139 15.64 3.47 -13.00
CA GLU A 139 14.72 4.48 -12.49
C GLU A 139 13.30 3.96 -12.26
N ARG A 140 12.57 4.62 -11.37
CA ARG A 140 11.15 4.33 -11.13
C ARG A 140 10.31 4.62 -12.37
N PRO A 141 9.26 3.82 -12.61
CA PRO A 141 8.80 2.68 -11.81
C PRO A 141 9.56 1.37 -12.04
N PHE A 142 10.42 1.23 -13.09
CA PHE A 142 11.16 0.02 -13.45
C PHE A 142 12.50 -0.08 -12.73
N GLN A 143 12.51 0.10 -11.43
CA GLN A 143 13.72 0.32 -10.63
C GLN A 143 14.56 -0.94 -10.41
N LYS A 144 13.95 -2.12 -10.34
CA LYS A 144 14.64 -3.39 -10.12
C LYS A 144 15.30 -3.87 -11.41
N ALA A 145 16.53 -4.32 -11.34
CA ALA A 145 17.29 -4.72 -12.53
C ALA A 145 18.09 -6.00 -12.32
N ILE A 146 17.96 -6.93 -13.25
CA ILE A 146 18.95 -7.98 -13.52
C ILE A 146 19.93 -7.39 -14.52
N ILE A 147 21.21 -7.42 -14.21
CA ILE A 147 22.26 -6.81 -15.02
C ILE A 147 23.25 -7.92 -15.40
N VAL A 148 23.55 -7.99 -16.71
CA VAL A 148 24.55 -8.87 -17.26
C VAL A 148 25.67 -8.02 -17.83
N ASP A 149 26.89 -8.19 -17.33
CA ASP A 149 28.08 -7.52 -17.80
C ASP A 149 28.85 -8.46 -18.75
N ILE A 150 29.28 -7.92 -19.90
CA ILE A 150 30.18 -8.62 -20.83
C ILE A 150 31.60 -8.42 -20.33
N VAL A 151 32.27 -9.54 -19.99
CA VAL A 151 33.60 -9.51 -19.37
C VAL A 151 34.63 -10.05 -20.33
N ASP A 152 35.55 -9.18 -20.73
CA ASP A 152 36.72 -9.45 -21.60
C ASP A 152 36.34 -10.11 -22.94
N GLY A 153 36.23 -9.28 -23.96
CA GLY A 153 35.90 -9.69 -25.31
C GLY A 153 34.66 -8.98 -25.88
N TYR A 154 33.99 -9.63 -26.82
CA TYR A 154 32.84 -9.04 -27.55
C TYR A 154 31.87 -10.14 -28.00
N LEU A 155 30.64 -9.71 -28.31
CA LEU A 155 29.61 -10.53 -28.94
C LEU A 155 29.29 -9.98 -30.33
N ASN A 156 29.09 -10.89 -31.31
CA ASN A 156 28.72 -10.55 -32.66
C ASN A 156 27.21 -10.37 -32.83
N ALA A 157 26.82 -9.67 -33.89
CA ALA A 157 25.42 -9.63 -34.29
C ALA A 157 24.88 -11.06 -34.53
N GLY A 158 23.72 -11.35 -33.95
CA GLY A 158 23.06 -12.65 -34.01
C GLY A 158 23.47 -13.65 -32.96
N ASP A 159 24.50 -13.38 -32.12
CA ASP A 159 24.78 -14.17 -30.92
C ASP A 159 23.68 -13.99 -29.89
N HIS A 160 23.63 -14.90 -28.91
CA HIS A 160 22.59 -14.91 -27.89
C HIS A 160 23.18 -14.79 -26.49
N ILE A 161 22.48 -14.05 -25.63
CA ILE A 161 22.65 -14.09 -24.17
C ILE A 161 21.39 -14.74 -23.60
N LEU A 162 21.58 -15.93 -23.03
CA LEU A 162 20.52 -16.73 -22.41
C LEU A 162 20.50 -16.48 -20.90
N ILE A 163 19.49 -15.78 -20.42
CA ILE A 163 19.34 -15.46 -18.98
C ILE A 163 18.30 -16.41 -18.39
N ARG A 164 18.72 -17.22 -17.39
CA ARG A 164 17.83 -18.11 -16.65
C ARG A 164 17.48 -17.47 -15.30
N ILE A 165 16.20 -17.18 -15.14
CA ILE A 165 15.67 -16.67 -13.88
C ILE A 165 15.07 -17.85 -13.12
N GLY A 166 15.63 -18.18 -11.95
CA GLY A 166 15.32 -19.40 -11.22
C GLY A 166 15.94 -20.66 -11.82
N ASP A 167 17.22 -20.60 -12.21
CA ASP A 167 17.93 -21.71 -12.84
C ASP A 167 17.90 -22.99 -11.98
N ARG A 168 17.29 -24.06 -12.50
CA ARG A 168 17.08 -25.34 -11.82
C ARG A 168 18.13 -26.40 -12.17
N ARG A 169 19.03 -26.13 -13.07
CA ARG A 169 19.98 -27.14 -13.60
C ARG A 169 20.90 -27.72 -12.54
N GLN A 170 21.12 -27.02 -11.40
CA GLN A 170 21.91 -27.53 -10.27
C GLN A 170 21.05 -27.97 -9.08
N GLY A 171 19.74 -28.20 -9.27
CA GLY A 171 18.82 -28.73 -8.26
C GLY A 171 18.16 -27.66 -7.38
N GLY A 172 18.23 -26.39 -7.75
CA GLY A 172 17.49 -25.32 -7.10
C GLY A 172 15.97 -25.43 -7.32
N PRO A 173 15.13 -24.83 -6.46
CA PRO A 173 13.67 -24.90 -6.57
C PRO A 173 13.09 -24.01 -7.69
N GLY A 174 13.90 -23.11 -8.26
CA GLY A 174 13.45 -22.11 -9.21
C GLY A 174 13.30 -20.73 -8.59
N THR A 175 12.52 -19.87 -9.22
CA THR A 175 12.11 -18.56 -8.70
C THR A 175 10.63 -18.54 -8.35
N ARG A 176 10.26 -17.82 -7.28
CA ARG A 176 8.86 -17.56 -6.95
C ARG A 176 8.40 -16.31 -7.70
N VAL A 177 7.43 -16.47 -8.59
CA VAL A 177 6.77 -15.39 -9.31
C VAL A 177 6.10 -14.42 -8.34
N GLN A 178 5.91 -13.16 -8.73
CA GLN A 178 5.16 -12.21 -7.90
C GLN A 178 3.79 -12.78 -7.48
N THR A 179 3.30 -12.37 -6.30
CA THR A 179 2.11 -12.97 -5.69
C THR A 179 0.80 -12.32 -6.10
N PHE A 180 0.82 -11.27 -6.92
CA PHE A 180 -0.37 -10.58 -7.38
C PHE A 180 -0.51 -10.59 -8.91
N VAL A 181 -1.76 -10.51 -9.35
CA VAL A 181 -2.15 -10.54 -10.77
C VAL A 181 -1.69 -9.29 -11.50
N GLU A 182 -1.07 -9.47 -12.64
CA GLU A 182 -0.72 -8.40 -13.58
C GLU A 182 -0.79 -8.94 -15.00
N ASP A 183 -1.76 -8.45 -15.79
CA ASP A 183 -2.02 -8.93 -17.16
C ASP A 183 -0.97 -8.53 -18.18
N SER A 184 -0.08 -7.63 -17.80
CA SER A 184 0.97 -7.08 -18.66
C SER A 184 2.25 -6.80 -17.88
N PHE A 185 2.64 -7.71 -17.00
CA PHE A 185 3.95 -7.64 -16.33
C PHE A 185 5.05 -7.55 -17.37
N ARG A 186 6.03 -6.66 -17.15
CA ARG A 186 7.08 -6.40 -18.14
C ARG A 186 8.46 -6.52 -17.55
N PHE A 187 9.31 -7.30 -18.21
CA PHE A 187 10.74 -7.05 -18.19
C PHE A 187 11.09 -6.14 -19.36
N ARG A 188 11.51 -4.93 -19.07
CA ARG A 188 12.07 -4.01 -20.08
C ARG A 188 13.55 -4.32 -20.28
N CYS A 189 13.94 -4.49 -21.52
CA CYS A 189 15.31 -4.80 -21.88
C CYS A 189 16.04 -3.55 -22.36
N TYR A 190 17.24 -3.32 -21.85
CA TYR A 190 18.11 -2.21 -22.23
C TYR A 190 19.52 -2.74 -22.46
N ILE A 191 20.21 -2.19 -23.43
CA ILE A 191 21.63 -2.47 -23.70
C ILE A 191 22.45 -1.20 -23.64
N ASP A 192 23.66 -1.30 -23.12
CA ASP A 192 24.77 -0.36 -23.35
C ASP A 192 25.85 -1.13 -24.14
N PRO A 193 25.88 -0.97 -25.46
CA PRO A 193 26.73 -1.83 -26.30
C PRO A 193 28.22 -1.54 -26.18
N LEU A 194 28.60 -0.44 -25.54
CA LEU A 194 29.97 0.06 -25.47
C LEU A 194 30.50 0.27 -24.03
N GLY A 195 29.73 -0.05 -23.00
CA GLY A 195 30.13 0.19 -21.60
C GLY A 195 30.25 1.67 -21.22
N THR A 196 29.41 2.52 -21.81
CA THR A 196 29.46 3.99 -21.64
C THR A 196 28.43 4.53 -20.66
N SER A 197 27.63 3.67 -20.03
CA SER A 197 26.45 3.99 -19.22
C SER A 197 25.34 4.70 -20.02
N ARG A 198 25.35 4.56 -21.34
CA ARG A 198 24.31 5.06 -22.26
C ARG A 198 23.47 3.91 -22.76
N PHE A 199 22.33 3.73 -22.13
CA PHE A 199 21.43 2.61 -22.43
C PHE A 199 20.51 2.89 -23.61
N ILE A 200 20.31 1.88 -24.45
CA ILE A 200 19.38 1.86 -25.57
C ILE A 200 18.29 0.84 -25.21
N ALA A 201 17.02 1.23 -25.33
CA ALA A 201 15.92 0.28 -25.17
C ALA A 201 15.91 -0.73 -26.33
N VAL A 202 15.84 -2.02 -26.00
CA VAL A 202 15.63 -3.09 -26.99
C VAL A 202 14.17 -3.06 -27.42
N PRO A 203 13.85 -3.14 -28.72
CA PRO A 203 12.48 -3.21 -29.20
C PRO A 203 11.76 -4.45 -28.67
N GLY A 204 10.56 -4.24 -28.13
CA GLY A 204 9.75 -5.34 -27.60
C GLY A 204 10.15 -5.72 -26.17
N ASP A 205 9.26 -5.40 -25.23
CA ASP A 205 9.41 -5.88 -23.85
C ASP A 205 9.07 -7.37 -23.77
N VAL A 206 9.64 -8.10 -22.82
CA VAL A 206 9.11 -9.40 -22.41
C VAL A 206 7.83 -9.13 -21.60
N VAL A 207 6.70 -9.53 -22.15
CA VAL A 207 5.38 -9.35 -21.50
C VAL A 207 4.86 -10.69 -21.01
N LEU A 208 4.46 -10.73 -19.73
CA LEU A 208 3.92 -11.91 -19.09
C LEU A 208 2.50 -11.63 -18.56
N ASP A 209 1.58 -12.57 -18.75
CA ASP A 209 0.29 -12.61 -18.09
C ASP A 209 0.43 -13.38 -16.77
N ILE A 210 0.38 -12.66 -15.64
CA ILE A 210 0.40 -13.26 -14.31
C ILE A 210 -1.03 -13.34 -13.80
N HIS A 211 -1.58 -14.56 -13.66
CA HIS A 211 -2.97 -14.81 -13.30
C HIS A 211 -3.10 -15.45 -11.92
N ALA A 212 -4.31 -15.35 -11.34
CA ALA A 212 -4.62 -15.96 -10.05
C ALA A 212 -4.48 -17.49 -10.08
N GLY A 213 -4.07 -18.06 -8.97
CA GLY A 213 -4.08 -19.51 -8.73
C GLY A 213 -5.49 -20.07 -8.48
N PRO A 214 -5.59 -21.37 -8.14
CA PRO A 214 -6.87 -21.99 -7.81
C PRO A 214 -7.53 -21.35 -6.58
N PRO A 215 -8.88 -21.36 -6.50
CA PRO A 215 -9.61 -20.83 -5.36
C PRO A 215 -9.20 -21.50 -4.04
N SER A 216 -8.94 -20.71 -3.01
CA SER A 216 -8.59 -21.16 -1.67
C SER A 216 -9.50 -20.62 -0.58
N ARG A 217 -10.15 -19.48 -0.82
CA ARG A 217 -11.09 -18.86 0.12
C ARG A 217 -12.16 -18.03 -0.59
N VAL A 218 -13.26 -17.79 0.13
CA VAL A 218 -14.25 -16.76 -0.23
C VAL A 218 -13.86 -15.45 0.44
N LEU A 219 -14.03 -14.33 -0.26
CA LEU A 219 -14.11 -12.99 0.31
C LEU A 219 -15.58 -12.59 0.36
N ALA A 220 -16.06 -12.10 1.51
CA ALA A 220 -17.41 -11.58 1.70
C ALA A 220 -17.33 -10.12 2.16
N GLN A 221 -17.90 -9.20 1.38
CA GLN A 221 -17.87 -7.77 1.65
C GLN A 221 -19.29 -7.25 1.83
N LEU A 222 -19.59 -6.70 3.02
CA LEU A 222 -20.89 -6.18 3.41
C LEU A 222 -20.72 -4.84 4.12
N PRO A 223 -21.57 -3.82 3.87
CA PRO A 223 -21.58 -2.60 4.69
C PRO A 223 -21.81 -2.95 6.16
N ARG A 224 -21.08 -2.28 7.07
CA ARG A 224 -21.11 -2.65 8.49
C ARG A 224 -22.40 -2.26 9.20
N PHE A 225 -23.09 -1.21 8.69
CA PHE A 225 -24.38 -0.78 9.22
C PHE A 225 -25.29 -0.25 8.13
N ALA A 226 -26.60 -0.30 8.37
CA ALA A 226 -27.64 0.29 7.55
C ALA A 226 -28.88 0.64 8.37
N ARG A 227 -29.73 1.58 7.86
CA ARG A 227 -31.09 1.77 8.37
C ARG A 227 -32.04 0.69 7.86
N PRO A 228 -33.14 0.38 8.57
CA PRO A 228 -34.13 -0.56 8.09
C PRO A 228 -34.70 -0.22 6.71
N GLY A 229 -34.93 -1.22 5.89
CA GLY A 229 -35.47 -1.06 4.53
C GLY A 229 -34.48 -0.58 3.47
N VAL A 230 -33.24 -0.31 3.85
CA VAL A 230 -32.18 0.05 2.90
C VAL A 230 -31.59 -1.23 2.29
N ALA A 231 -31.49 -1.27 0.97
CA ALA A 231 -30.82 -2.35 0.28
C ALA A 231 -29.30 -2.35 0.57
N VAL A 232 -28.77 -3.47 1.01
CA VAL A 232 -27.36 -3.64 1.36
C VAL A 232 -26.71 -4.64 0.41
N PRO A 233 -25.77 -4.21 -0.42
CA PRO A 233 -25.10 -5.11 -1.34
C PRO A 233 -24.07 -5.97 -0.60
N LEU A 234 -24.22 -7.28 -0.66
CA LEU A 234 -23.17 -8.22 -0.31
C LEU A 234 -22.40 -8.60 -1.58
N ARG A 235 -21.08 -8.50 -1.54
CA ARG A 235 -20.21 -8.99 -2.62
C ARG A 235 -19.48 -10.24 -2.14
N LEU A 236 -19.55 -11.29 -2.94
CA LEU A 236 -18.84 -12.54 -2.73
C LEU A 236 -17.88 -12.76 -3.89
N SER A 237 -16.65 -13.10 -3.61
CA SER A 237 -15.67 -13.45 -4.62
C SER A 237 -14.77 -14.60 -4.16
N LEU A 238 -14.33 -15.43 -5.11
CA LEU A 238 -13.33 -16.44 -4.85
C LEU A 238 -11.94 -15.86 -5.01
N GLN A 239 -11.07 -16.14 -4.05
CA GLN A 239 -9.69 -15.72 -4.05
C GLN A 239 -8.75 -16.92 -3.95
N ASP A 240 -7.57 -16.80 -4.58
CA ASP A 240 -6.47 -17.73 -4.38
C ASP A 240 -5.82 -17.53 -3.00
N ARG A 241 -4.80 -18.34 -2.69
CA ARG A 241 -4.07 -18.26 -1.42
C ARG A 241 -3.36 -16.92 -1.18
N TRP A 242 -3.16 -16.12 -2.23
CA TRP A 242 -2.50 -14.82 -2.17
C TRP A 242 -3.47 -13.65 -2.10
N GLY A 243 -4.78 -13.94 -2.13
CA GLY A 243 -5.83 -12.92 -2.12
C GLY A 243 -6.16 -12.33 -3.49
N ASN A 244 -5.68 -12.95 -4.57
CA ASN A 244 -6.08 -12.53 -5.92
C ASN A 244 -7.47 -13.03 -6.26
N ALA A 245 -8.29 -12.21 -6.90
CA ALA A 245 -9.59 -12.60 -7.41
C ALA A 245 -9.43 -13.67 -8.52
N CYS A 246 -10.05 -14.83 -8.32
CA CYS A 246 -10.02 -15.92 -9.28
C CYS A 246 -10.89 -15.63 -10.50
N ARG A 247 -10.50 -16.18 -11.65
CA ARG A 247 -11.24 -16.07 -12.92
C ARG A 247 -11.42 -17.45 -13.53
N ASP A 248 -12.49 -17.58 -14.32
CA ASP A 248 -12.73 -18.74 -15.17
C ASP A 248 -12.70 -20.07 -14.40
N VAL A 249 -13.36 -20.08 -13.22
CA VAL A 249 -13.31 -21.20 -12.25
C VAL A 249 -14.37 -22.29 -12.49
N GLY A 250 -15.14 -22.20 -13.58
CA GLY A 250 -16.24 -23.11 -13.86
C GLY A 250 -17.42 -22.98 -12.86
N HIS A 251 -18.20 -24.03 -12.75
CA HIS A 251 -19.42 -24.09 -11.92
C HIS A 251 -19.13 -24.17 -10.40
N GLN A 252 -18.39 -23.25 -9.83
CA GLN A 252 -18.20 -23.18 -8.38
C GLN A 252 -19.46 -22.61 -7.71
N GLN A 253 -19.83 -23.19 -6.56
CA GLN A 253 -20.99 -22.77 -5.78
C GLN A 253 -20.59 -22.30 -4.38
N VAL A 254 -21.40 -21.42 -3.82
CA VAL A 254 -21.32 -20.96 -2.43
C VAL A 254 -22.72 -20.96 -1.82
N ASN A 255 -22.87 -21.58 -0.65
CA ASN A 255 -24.07 -21.43 0.16
C ASN A 255 -23.94 -20.22 1.07
N LEU A 256 -24.89 -19.32 0.99
CA LEU A 256 -24.98 -18.14 1.84
C LEU A 256 -26.09 -18.33 2.86
N THR A 257 -25.69 -18.44 4.14
CA THR A 257 -26.62 -18.50 5.26
C THR A 257 -26.50 -17.25 6.11
N ALA A 258 -27.59 -16.49 6.29
CA ALA A 258 -27.58 -15.33 7.16
C ALA A 258 -28.40 -15.58 8.43
N TYR A 259 -27.84 -15.15 9.55
CA TYR A 259 -28.41 -15.34 10.90
C TYR A 259 -28.75 -14.01 11.55
N ARG A 260 -29.88 -13.95 12.25
CA ARG A 260 -30.21 -12.91 13.22
C ARG A 260 -30.32 -13.56 14.61
N GLY A 261 -29.29 -13.34 15.42
CA GLY A 261 -29.06 -14.19 16.59
C GLY A 261 -28.79 -15.64 16.16
N GLU A 262 -29.63 -16.59 16.64
CA GLU A 262 -29.55 -18.00 16.25
C GLU A 262 -30.52 -18.35 15.09
N ASN A 263 -31.40 -17.44 14.69
CA ASN A 263 -32.40 -17.69 13.66
C ASN A 263 -31.81 -17.51 12.27
N VAL A 264 -32.01 -18.50 11.39
CA VAL A 264 -31.73 -18.40 9.96
C VAL A 264 -32.79 -17.51 9.31
N VAL A 265 -32.36 -16.44 8.67
CA VAL A 265 -33.22 -15.47 7.98
C VAL A 265 -33.00 -15.46 6.47
N HIS A 266 -31.91 -16.07 5.99
CA HIS A 266 -31.61 -16.27 4.59
C HIS A 266 -30.78 -17.55 4.45
N ASP A 267 -31.08 -18.40 3.48
CA ASP A 267 -30.31 -19.62 3.18
C ASP A 267 -30.51 -19.98 1.70
N ARG A 268 -29.47 -19.67 0.90
CA ARG A 268 -29.50 -19.90 -0.55
C ARG A 268 -28.14 -20.24 -1.09
N SER A 269 -28.15 -21.10 -2.13
CA SER A 269 -26.95 -21.39 -2.92
C SER A 269 -26.88 -20.49 -4.15
N TYR A 270 -25.67 -19.98 -4.41
CA TYR A 270 -25.34 -19.15 -5.56
C TYR A 270 -24.23 -19.82 -6.37
N THR A 271 -24.26 -19.63 -7.68
CA THR A 271 -23.25 -20.15 -8.60
C THR A 271 -22.41 -18.99 -9.15
N PHE A 272 -21.10 -19.09 -9.07
CA PHE A 272 -20.20 -18.12 -9.66
C PHE A 272 -20.22 -18.19 -11.19
N PRO A 273 -19.99 -17.09 -11.92
CA PRO A 273 -19.88 -17.09 -13.37
C PRO A 273 -18.81 -18.07 -13.86
N GLU A 274 -19.07 -18.74 -14.99
CA GLU A 274 -18.10 -19.66 -15.61
C GLU A 274 -16.90 -18.91 -16.18
N GLU A 275 -17.14 -17.74 -16.76
CA GLU A 275 -16.14 -16.90 -17.39
C GLU A 275 -16.01 -15.55 -16.65
N GLY A 276 -14.83 -14.97 -16.68
CA GLY A 276 -14.52 -13.74 -15.99
C GLY A 276 -14.22 -13.93 -14.51
N TRP A 277 -14.42 -12.89 -13.73
CA TRP A 277 -14.20 -12.98 -12.28
C TRP A 277 -15.24 -13.90 -11.61
N ALA A 278 -14.78 -14.77 -10.75
CA ALA A 278 -15.62 -15.56 -9.86
C ALA A 278 -16.18 -14.67 -8.74
N ALA A 279 -17.08 -13.77 -9.11
CA ALA A 279 -17.67 -12.77 -8.22
C ALA A 279 -19.17 -12.63 -8.46
N ILE A 280 -19.94 -12.48 -7.39
CA ILE A 280 -21.39 -12.28 -7.41
C ILE A 280 -21.82 -11.19 -6.43
N GLY A 281 -22.89 -10.47 -6.79
CA GLY A 281 -23.62 -9.59 -5.92
C GLY A 281 -24.87 -10.24 -5.39
N VAL A 282 -25.15 -10.07 -4.10
CA VAL A 282 -26.37 -10.50 -3.43
C VAL A 282 -27.01 -9.25 -2.82
N ASP A 283 -28.17 -8.87 -3.35
CA ASP A 283 -28.84 -7.60 -3.00
C ASP A 283 -30.17 -7.87 -2.24
N ASP A 284 -30.52 -9.14 -1.95
CA ASP A 284 -31.77 -9.56 -1.31
C ASP A 284 -31.62 -10.00 0.16
N LEU A 285 -30.56 -9.51 0.82
CA LEU A 285 -30.40 -9.77 2.24
C LEU A 285 -31.46 -9.03 3.07
N PRO A 286 -31.97 -9.65 4.16
CA PRO A 286 -32.95 -9.02 5.04
C PRO A 286 -32.40 -7.78 5.73
N SER A 287 -33.13 -6.65 5.62
CA SER A 287 -32.76 -5.34 6.19
C SER A 287 -33.70 -4.90 7.34
N GLU A 288 -34.34 -5.84 8.04
CA GLU A 288 -35.06 -5.56 9.27
C GLU A 288 -34.10 -5.28 10.43
N PRO A 289 -34.55 -4.56 11.50
CA PRO A 289 -33.72 -4.22 12.66
C PRO A 289 -33.06 -5.43 13.32
N GLY A 290 -31.83 -5.24 13.77
CA GLY A 290 -30.99 -6.20 14.50
C GLY A 290 -29.66 -6.48 13.83
N SER A 291 -28.81 -7.27 14.49
CA SER A 291 -27.52 -7.70 13.97
C SER A 291 -27.67 -8.92 13.08
N LEU A 292 -27.14 -8.84 11.87
CA LEU A 292 -27.08 -9.92 10.88
C LEU A 292 -25.63 -10.43 10.78
N ARG A 293 -25.47 -11.75 10.79
CA ARG A 293 -24.22 -12.44 10.47
C ARG A 293 -24.44 -13.29 9.22
N ALA A 294 -23.77 -12.93 8.15
CA ALA A 294 -23.76 -13.68 6.89
C ALA A 294 -22.55 -14.61 6.83
N VAL A 295 -22.79 -15.88 6.53
CA VAL A 295 -21.75 -16.93 6.41
C VAL A 295 -21.80 -17.48 5.00
N ALA A 296 -20.72 -17.30 4.27
CA ALA A 296 -20.54 -17.84 2.93
C ALA A 296 -19.71 -19.12 3.00
N THR A 297 -20.33 -20.25 2.68
CA THR A 297 -19.72 -21.57 2.72
C THR A 297 -19.57 -22.09 1.29
N PRO A 298 -18.37 -22.10 0.73
CA PRO A 298 -18.12 -22.60 -0.62
C PRO A 298 -18.01 -24.13 -0.65
N SER A 299 -17.75 -24.68 -1.85
CA SER A 299 -17.45 -26.09 -2.05
C SER A 299 -16.27 -26.56 -1.19
N ALA A 300 -16.18 -27.85 -0.94
CA ALA A 300 -15.14 -28.45 -0.10
C ALA A 300 -13.71 -28.07 -0.53
N GLY A 301 -12.86 -27.76 0.44
CA GLY A 301 -11.46 -27.36 0.21
C GLY A 301 -11.23 -25.86 0.05
N ILE A 302 -12.29 -25.05 0.03
CA ILE A 302 -12.21 -23.60 -0.04
C ILE A 302 -12.65 -23.02 1.31
N GLY A 303 -11.88 -22.06 1.86
CA GLY A 303 -12.17 -21.43 3.16
C GLY A 303 -13.44 -20.59 3.12
N ALA A 304 -14.30 -20.76 4.15
CA ALA A 304 -15.51 -19.98 4.33
C ALA A 304 -15.21 -18.56 4.81
N ALA A 305 -16.15 -17.61 4.61
CA ALA A 305 -16.08 -16.23 5.08
C ALA A 305 -17.31 -15.84 5.89
N GLN A 306 -17.14 -14.82 6.72
CA GLN A 306 -18.23 -14.20 7.47
C GLN A 306 -18.22 -12.70 7.25
N ALA A 307 -19.41 -12.10 7.24
CA ALA A 307 -19.60 -10.66 7.21
C ALA A 307 -20.73 -10.25 8.16
N TYR A 308 -20.69 -9.04 8.67
CA TYR A 308 -21.63 -8.56 9.68
C TYR A 308 -22.31 -7.27 9.25
N LEU A 309 -23.58 -7.11 9.62
CA LEU A 309 -24.37 -5.92 9.38
C LEU A 309 -25.18 -5.60 10.63
N SER A 310 -25.14 -4.36 11.11
CA SER A 310 -26.08 -3.85 12.10
C SER A 310 -27.16 -3.02 11.41
N VAL A 311 -28.43 -3.32 11.68
CA VAL A 311 -29.58 -2.61 11.11
C VAL A 311 -30.36 -1.90 12.21
N GLU A 312 -30.38 -0.53 12.21
CA GLU A 312 -31.06 0.28 13.21
C GLU A 312 -31.44 1.65 12.64
N ASP A 313 -32.56 2.21 13.12
CA ASP A 313 -33.05 3.55 12.71
C ASP A 313 -32.12 4.69 13.16
N GLY A 314 -31.37 4.48 14.26
CA GLY A 314 -30.54 5.50 14.91
C GLY A 314 -29.24 5.86 14.20
N PHE A 315 -28.89 5.19 13.11
CA PHE A 315 -27.67 5.52 12.36
C PHE A 315 -27.78 6.89 11.67
N PRO A 316 -26.68 7.67 11.60
CA PRO A 316 -26.71 9.04 11.09
C PRO A 316 -27.04 9.12 9.59
N VAL A 317 -26.72 8.07 8.83
CA VAL A 317 -26.91 7.94 7.38
C VAL A 317 -27.59 6.62 7.01
N SER A 318 -28.05 6.50 5.77
CA SER A 318 -28.78 5.32 5.29
C SER A 318 -27.99 4.02 5.41
N ARG A 319 -26.70 4.04 5.10
CA ARG A 319 -25.77 2.92 5.28
C ARG A 319 -24.31 3.39 5.34
N ALA A 320 -23.42 2.55 5.83
CA ALA A 320 -21.99 2.75 5.71
C ALA A 320 -21.57 2.79 4.24
N LEU A 321 -20.79 3.79 3.87
CA LEU A 321 -20.09 3.85 2.59
C LEU A 321 -18.59 3.70 2.86
N TYR A 322 -17.89 2.98 1.97
CA TYR A 322 -16.44 2.80 2.05
C TYR A 322 -15.76 3.33 0.80
N ALA A 323 -14.70 4.09 1.01
CA ALA A 323 -13.89 4.70 -0.04
C ALA A 323 -12.45 4.21 0.03
N ASP A 324 -11.84 4.03 -1.15
CA ASP A 324 -10.40 3.95 -1.34
C ASP A 324 -10.01 5.09 -2.28
N LEU A 325 -9.48 6.17 -1.71
CA LEU A 325 -9.24 7.44 -2.42
C LEU A 325 -7.83 7.55 -3.02
N HIS A 326 -7.03 6.47 -2.96
CA HIS A 326 -5.65 6.48 -3.39
C HIS A 326 -5.28 5.16 -4.09
N VAL A 327 -5.50 5.11 -5.41
CA VAL A 327 -5.30 3.89 -6.21
C VAL A 327 -4.60 4.21 -7.52
N HIS A 328 -3.41 3.66 -7.71
CA HIS A 328 -2.59 3.79 -8.91
C HIS A 328 -2.90 2.72 -9.96
N ALA A 329 -2.65 3.05 -11.23
CA ALA A 329 -2.79 2.13 -12.35
C ALA A 329 -1.49 2.06 -13.17
N HIS A 330 -1.48 1.23 -14.22
CA HIS A 330 -0.29 0.98 -15.05
C HIS A 330 0.20 2.19 -15.84
N ASP A 331 -0.62 3.21 -15.97
CA ASP A 331 -0.32 4.47 -16.65
C ASP A 331 0.63 5.38 -15.85
N THR A 332 0.80 5.09 -14.56
CA THR A 332 1.81 5.69 -13.69
C THR A 332 2.60 4.61 -12.94
N VAL A 333 2.46 4.53 -11.63
CA VAL A 333 3.28 3.68 -10.75
C VAL A 333 2.60 2.37 -10.31
N GLY A 334 1.37 2.11 -10.76
CA GLY A 334 0.61 0.91 -10.40
C GLY A 334 0.59 -0.21 -11.45
N THR A 335 -0.28 -1.19 -11.24
CA THR A 335 -0.56 -2.31 -12.15
C THR A 335 -1.96 -2.19 -12.75
N ASN A 336 -2.18 -2.90 -13.84
CA ASN A 336 -3.44 -3.02 -14.55
C ASN A 336 -4.02 -1.66 -15.02
N SER A 337 -5.04 -1.67 -15.84
CA SER A 337 -5.62 -0.42 -16.36
C SER A 337 -6.48 0.30 -15.33
N PRO A 338 -6.72 1.62 -15.47
CA PRO A 338 -7.69 2.33 -14.65
C PRO A 338 -9.07 1.67 -14.67
N ALA A 339 -9.52 1.18 -15.81
CA ALA A 339 -10.79 0.47 -15.96
C ALA A 339 -10.81 -0.88 -15.22
N TYR A 340 -9.70 -1.63 -15.24
CA TYR A 340 -9.57 -2.85 -14.44
C TYR A 340 -9.69 -2.53 -12.94
N ASN A 341 -8.95 -1.54 -12.46
CA ASN A 341 -8.96 -1.17 -11.05
C ASN A 341 -10.34 -0.67 -10.60
N ALA A 342 -11.04 0.10 -11.43
CA ALA A 342 -12.40 0.55 -11.13
C ALA A 342 -13.40 -0.62 -11.08
N ALA A 343 -13.32 -1.56 -12.02
CA ALA A 343 -14.14 -2.77 -12.00
C ALA A 343 -13.83 -3.65 -10.79
N TYR A 344 -12.54 -3.85 -10.46
CA TYR A 344 -12.12 -4.60 -9.27
C TYR A 344 -12.65 -3.95 -7.99
N ALA A 345 -12.48 -2.66 -7.83
CA ALA A 345 -12.96 -1.90 -6.67
C ALA A 345 -14.47 -2.11 -6.42
N ARG A 346 -15.27 -2.01 -7.50
CA ARG A 346 -16.73 -2.18 -7.44
C ARG A 346 -17.16 -3.61 -7.21
N ASP A 347 -16.62 -4.57 -7.95
CA ASP A 347 -17.17 -5.92 -8.07
C ASP A 347 -16.49 -6.94 -7.13
N ILE A 348 -15.21 -6.71 -6.77
CA ILE A 348 -14.41 -7.57 -5.88
C ILE A 348 -14.16 -6.89 -4.54
N GLY A 349 -13.58 -5.69 -4.55
CA GLY A 349 -13.33 -4.90 -3.35
C GLY A 349 -14.60 -4.46 -2.64
N GLY A 350 -15.71 -4.37 -3.39
CA GLY A 350 -17.03 -4.03 -2.85
C GLY A 350 -17.06 -2.67 -2.15
N ILE A 351 -16.26 -1.72 -2.61
CA ILE A 351 -16.29 -0.34 -2.12
C ILE A 351 -17.30 0.50 -2.90
N ASP A 352 -17.71 1.60 -2.29
CA ASP A 352 -18.71 2.51 -2.85
C ASP A 352 -18.07 3.67 -3.61
N VAL A 353 -16.85 4.07 -3.20
CA VAL A 353 -16.14 5.24 -3.72
C VAL A 353 -14.70 4.90 -4.04
N LEU A 354 -14.23 5.28 -5.23
CA LEU A 354 -12.87 5.10 -5.69
C LEU A 354 -12.25 6.44 -6.06
N GLY A 355 -10.99 6.67 -5.67
CA GLY A 355 -10.11 7.70 -6.21
C GLY A 355 -9.12 7.09 -7.20
N TYR A 356 -9.32 7.26 -8.51
CA TYR A 356 -8.29 6.94 -9.49
C TYR A 356 -7.16 7.96 -9.37
N THR A 357 -5.98 7.52 -8.96
CA THR A 357 -4.86 8.40 -8.61
C THR A 357 -3.74 8.32 -9.65
N ALA A 358 -3.48 9.45 -10.30
CA ALA A 358 -2.37 9.60 -11.24
C ALA A 358 -1.21 10.31 -10.56
N ASN A 359 -0.06 9.62 -10.50
CA ASN A 359 1.18 10.20 -9.99
C ASN A 359 1.67 11.30 -10.94
N ASP A 360 1.83 12.54 -10.48
CA ASP A 360 1.97 13.73 -11.32
C ASP A 360 3.25 13.76 -12.17
N PHE A 361 4.35 13.22 -11.66
CA PHE A 361 5.61 13.21 -12.42
C PHE A 361 5.73 12.01 -13.39
N GLN A 362 4.77 11.08 -13.38
CA GLN A 362 4.75 9.94 -14.30
C GLN A 362 3.63 10.02 -15.33
N ILE A 363 2.55 10.73 -15.03
CA ILE A 363 1.40 10.83 -15.94
C ILE A 363 1.72 11.66 -17.19
N THR A 364 1.16 11.27 -18.33
CA THR A 364 1.18 12.05 -19.58
C THR A 364 -0.22 12.59 -19.83
N ASP A 365 -0.34 13.67 -20.62
CA ASP A 365 -1.64 14.27 -21.00
C ASP A 365 -2.59 13.24 -21.60
N LYS A 366 -2.05 12.40 -22.47
CA LYS A 366 -2.81 11.33 -23.10
C LYS A 366 -3.35 10.33 -22.09
N ASN A 367 -2.50 9.90 -21.16
CA ASN A 367 -2.89 8.91 -20.15
C ASN A 367 -3.84 9.51 -19.15
N TRP A 368 -3.65 10.79 -18.75
CA TRP A 368 -4.60 11.51 -17.91
C TRP A 368 -5.99 11.54 -18.56
N ALA A 369 -6.10 11.97 -19.81
CA ALA A 369 -7.38 12.01 -20.53
C ALA A 369 -8.03 10.61 -20.63
N LEU A 370 -7.23 9.55 -20.85
CA LEU A 370 -7.75 8.17 -20.86
C LEU A 370 -8.20 7.71 -19.48
N GLY A 371 -7.47 8.06 -18.42
CA GLY A 371 -7.82 7.75 -17.04
C GLY A 371 -9.10 8.45 -16.61
N VAL A 372 -9.22 9.75 -16.86
CA VAL A 372 -10.43 10.54 -16.58
C VAL A 372 -11.64 9.99 -17.35
N LYS A 373 -11.46 9.60 -18.61
CA LYS A 373 -12.53 8.96 -19.39
C LYS A 373 -12.96 7.61 -18.75
N ALA A 374 -12.05 6.82 -18.26
CA ALA A 374 -12.38 5.59 -17.53
C ALA A 374 -13.12 5.92 -16.22
N VAL A 375 -12.70 6.95 -15.49
CA VAL A 375 -13.40 7.46 -14.29
C VAL A 375 -14.84 7.80 -14.61
N GLU A 376 -15.10 8.58 -15.66
CA GLU A 376 -16.46 8.96 -16.06
C GLU A 376 -17.32 7.75 -16.49
N GLN A 377 -16.73 6.79 -17.17
CA GLN A 377 -17.42 5.56 -17.58
C GLN A 377 -17.90 4.72 -16.39
N PHE A 378 -17.10 4.67 -15.31
CA PHE A 378 -17.41 3.88 -14.12
C PHE A 378 -18.20 4.65 -13.06
N ASN A 379 -18.23 5.99 -13.12
CA ASN A 379 -19.01 6.79 -12.19
C ASN A 379 -20.53 6.61 -12.44
N GLN A 380 -21.18 5.93 -11.52
CA GLN A 380 -22.61 5.57 -11.59
C GLN A 380 -23.29 5.98 -10.29
N PRO A 381 -23.90 7.18 -10.20
CA PRO A 381 -24.60 7.64 -9.02
C PRO A 381 -25.61 6.61 -8.49
N GLY A 382 -25.62 6.41 -7.16
CA GLY A 382 -26.41 5.40 -6.48
C GLY A 382 -25.81 4.00 -6.46
N ARG A 383 -24.74 3.74 -7.22
CA ARG A 383 -24.08 2.43 -7.30
C ARG A 383 -22.59 2.48 -6.98
N PHE A 384 -21.86 3.38 -7.62
CA PHE A 384 -20.41 3.49 -7.47
C PHE A 384 -19.95 4.88 -7.89
N VAL A 385 -19.23 5.57 -7.02
CA VAL A 385 -18.70 6.92 -7.28
C VAL A 385 -17.21 6.82 -7.55
N VAL A 386 -16.73 7.49 -8.60
CA VAL A 386 -15.32 7.54 -8.93
C VAL A 386 -14.87 8.98 -9.10
N TYR A 387 -13.79 9.34 -8.42
CA TYR A 387 -13.14 10.66 -8.56
C TYR A 387 -11.82 10.53 -9.32
N PRO A 388 -11.50 11.49 -10.20
CA PRO A 388 -10.12 11.67 -10.65
C PRO A 388 -9.29 12.28 -9.50
N VAL A 389 -8.07 11.78 -9.32
CA VAL A 389 -7.14 12.21 -8.27
C VAL A 389 -5.76 12.40 -8.88
N GLN A 390 -5.09 13.48 -8.53
CA GLN A 390 -3.68 13.70 -8.82
C GLN A 390 -2.87 13.49 -7.53
N GLU A 391 -1.89 12.59 -7.53
CA GLU A 391 -0.91 12.55 -6.46
C GLU A 391 0.22 13.54 -6.77
N TRP A 392 0.28 14.62 -6.00
CA TRP A 392 1.39 15.54 -6.03
C TRP A 392 2.53 15.01 -5.16
N CYS A 393 3.66 14.68 -5.79
CA CYS A 393 4.77 13.99 -5.17
C CYS A 393 5.88 14.97 -4.73
N GLY A 394 5.59 15.83 -3.78
CA GLY A 394 6.57 16.74 -3.21
C GLY A 394 7.66 16.01 -2.41
N SER A 395 8.93 16.47 -2.49
CA SER A 395 9.93 16.00 -1.53
C SER A 395 9.50 16.36 -0.11
N SER A 396 10.02 15.65 0.91
CA SER A 396 9.70 16.00 2.31
C SER A 396 10.06 17.44 2.67
N THR A 397 11.11 18.00 2.05
CA THR A 397 11.49 19.41 2.22
C THR A 397 10.58 20.40 1.49
N ALA A 398 9.67 19.91 0.66
CA ALA A 398 8.73 20.71 -0.12
C ALA A 398 7.27 20.57 0.34
N GLY A 399 7.01 19.80 1.39
CA GLY A 399 5.68 19.56 1.96
C GLY A 399 5.35 18.09 2.08
N GLY A 400 5.97 17.20 1.29
CA GLY A 400 5.65 15.77 1.22
C GLY A 400 4.56 15.47 0.19
N ASP A 401 4.06 14.23 0.20
CA ASP A 401 3.07 13.77 -0.76
C ASP A 401 1.64 14.24 -0.40
N HIS A 402 0.87 14.64 -1.42
CA HIS A 402 -0.51 15.13 -1.29
C HIS A 402 -1.38 14.60 -2.42
N ASN A 403 -2.56 14.09 -2.11
CA ASN A 403 -3.57 13.73 -3.08
C ASN A 403 -4.52 14.91 -3.31
N VAL A 404 -4.71 15.33 -4.55
CA VAL A 404 -5.73 16.30 -4.96
C VAL A 404 -6.90 15.56 -5.56
N VAL A 405 -8.00 15.51 -4.85
CA VAL A 405 -9.27 14.91 -5.32
C VAL A 405 -10.10 15.97 -6.02
N PHE A 406 -10.46 15.75 -7.27
CA PHE A 406 -11.35 16.62 -8.05
C PHE A 406 -12.80 16.22 -7.76
N LEU A 407 -13.49 17.02 -6.94
CA LEU A 407 -14.85 16.72 -6.47
C LEU A 407 -15.93 17.16 -7.45
N GLY A 408 -15.60 18.03 -8.40
CA GLY A 408 -16.53 18.57 -9.41
C GLY A 408 -17.00 17.50 -10.38
N GLU A 409 -18.06 17.84 -11.10
CA GLU A 409 -18.57 17.05 -12.22
C GLU A 409 -17.77 17.37 -13.49
N GLY A 410 -17.62 16.38 -14.37
CA GLY A 410 -16.94 16.53 -15.65
C GLY A 410 -15.50 16.03 -15.65
N GLU A 411 -14.81 16.31 -16.74
CA GLU A 411 -13.45 15.84 -16.99
C GLU A 411 -12.44 16.96 -16.66
N PRO A 412 -11.77 16.96 -15.49
CA PRO A 412 -10.79 17.99 -15.17
C PRO A 412 -9.61 17.91 -16.12
N GLY A 413 -9.15 19.07 -16.60
CA GLY A 413 -7.88 19.19 -17.29
C GLY A 413 -6.71 18.88 -16.37
N PHE A 414 -5.57 18.49 -16.95
CA PHE A 414 -4.34 18.39 -16.16
C PHE A 414 -3.88 19.81 -15.77
N PRO A 415 -3.65 20.10 -14.49
CA PRO A 415 -3.36 21.46 -14.03
C PRO A 415 -1.97 21.95 -14.50
N TYR A 416 -1.84 23.27 -14.62
CA TYR A 416 -0.60 23.96 -14.90
C TYR A 416 -0.15 24.81 -13.71
N ASN A 417 1.15 24.93 -13.48
CA ASN A 417 1.68 25.88 -12.51
C ASN A 417 1.69 27.31 -13.06
N ALA A 418 2.08 28.28 -12.22
CA ALA A 418 2.19 29.69 -12.62
C ALA A 418 3.16 29.92 -13.80
N ARG A 419 4.05 28.98 -14.10
CA ARG A 419 4.99 29.04 -15.25
C ARG A 419 4.44 28.41 -16.51
N GLY A 420 3.21 27.86 -16.47
CA GLY A 420 2.59 27.16 -17.59
C GLY A 420 3.24 25.81 -17.90
N GLU A 421 3.94 25.22 -16.97
CA GLU A 421 4.52 23.88 -17.12
C GLU A 421 3.45 22.82 -16.93
N HIS A 422 3.48 21.80 -17.78
CA HIS A 422 2.50 20.76 -17.87
C HIS A 422 3.12 19.38 -17.54
N ASN A 423 2.36 18.46 -16.97
CA ASN A 423 2.76 17.12 -16.53
C ASN A 423 3.75 17.05 -15.37
N ARG A 424 4.41 18.12 -15.02
CA ARG A 424 5.39 18.23 -13.93
C ARG A 424 5.19 19.51 -13.18
N THR A 425 3.99 19.95 -13.16
CA THR A 425 3.56 21.25 -12.72
C THR A 425 3.95 21.49 -11.28
N PHE A 426 3.72 20.49 -10.44
CA PHE A 426 3.92 20.57 -9.00
C PHE A 426 4.99 19.60 -8.50
N VAL A 427 5.81 19.05 -9.41
CA VAL A 427 6.86 18.12 -9.02
C VAL A 427 8.02 18.86 -8.37
N TRP A 428 8.23 18.55 -7.13
CA TRP A 428 9.43 18.88 -6.39
C TRP A 428 10.22 17.62 -6.11
N ASN A 429 10.99 17.24 -7.09
CA ASN A 429 11.94 16.16 -6.96
C ASN A 429 13.34 16.78 -7.04
N GLU A 430 14.18 16.54 -6.06
CA GLU A 430 15.58 17.01 -6.06
C GLU A 430 16.37 16.50 -7.27
N ASP A 431 15.97 15.35 -7.81
CA ASP A 431 16.54 14.76 -9.01
C ASP A 431 16.08 15.44 -10.32
N MET A 432 15.05 16.28 -10.26
CA MET A 432 14.57 17.05 -11.38
C MET A 432 15.43 18.32 -11.56
N LYS A 433 16.58 18.11 -12.17
CA LYS A 433 17.48 19.21 -12.54
C LYS A 433 16.76 20.23 -13.43
N GLY A 434 16.51 21.40 -12.88
CA GLY A 434 16.02 22.53 -13.64
C GLY A 434 14.65 23.10 -13.31
N ALA A 435 13.92 22.56 -12.34
CA ALA A 435 12.78 23.26 -11.76
C ALA A 435 13.30 24.46 -10.95
N ALA A 436 13.00 25.67 -11.41
CA ALA A 436 13.35 26.87 -10.65
C ALA A 436 12.41 26.99 -9.46
N VAL A 437 12.94 26.95 -8.25
CA VAL A 437 12.20 27.28 -7.02
C VAL A 437 11.84 28.75 -7.10
N GLN A 438 10.58 29.09 -6.90
CA GLN A 438 10.18 30.49 -6.73
C GLN A 438 10.81 31.02 -5.43
N LEU A 439 11.55 32.10 -5.52
CA LEU A 439 12.15 32.73 -4.33
C LEU A 439 11.05 33.16 -3.36
N GLY A 440 11.18 32.71 -2.11
CA GLY A 440 10.29 33.10 -1.01
C GLY A 440 8.97 32.29 -0.93
N ARG A 441 8.79 31.26 -1.76
CA ARG A 441 7.62 30.36 -1.67
C ARG A 441 8.08 28.91 -1.57
N TRP A 442 7.31 28.13 -0.79
CA TRP A 442 7.48 26.70 -0.72
C TRP A 442 6.71 26.01 -1.85
N PRO A 443 7.16 24.90 -2.37
CA PRO A 443 6.46 24.21 -3.46
C PRO A 443 5.01 23.82 -3.15
N VAL A 444 4.69 23.42 -1.92
CA VAL A 444 3.32 23.13 -1.49
C VAL A 444 2.39 24.33 -1.57
N GLU A 445 2.91 25.53 -1.40
CA GLU A 445 2.12 26.77 -1.57
C GLU A 445 1.71 26.96 -3.05
N GLU A 446 2.56 26.57 -4.00
CA GLU A 446 2.18 26.57 -5.43
C GLU A 446 1.02 25.59 -5.71
N LEU A 447 0.97 24.46 -5.01
CA LEU A 447 -0.13 23.51 -5.09
C LEU A 447 -1.43 24.15 -4.56
N TRP A 448 -1.38 24.78 -3.40
CA TRP A 448 -2.55 25.45 -2.82
C TRP A 448 -3.05 26.60 -3.69
N ASP A 449 -2.16 27.42 -4.21
CA ASP A 449 -2.50 28.53 -5.10
C ASP A 449 -3.25 28.08 -6.36
N ALA A 450 -2.97 26.89 -6.86
CA ALA A 450 -3.63 26.35 -8.05
C ALA A 450 -5.12 26.00 -7.82
N TYR A 451 -5.51 25.76 -6.57
CA TYR A 451 -6.85 25.20 -6.27
C TYR A 451 -7.68 26.04 -5.29
N VAL A 452 -7.10 27.02 -4.60
CA VAL A 452 -7.77 27.75 -3.53
C VAL A 452 -8.97 28.59 -4.00
N GLU A 453 -8.93 29.11 -5.24
CA GLU A 453 -10.06 29.90 -5.78
C GLU A 453 -11.33 29.05 -5.96
N GLU A 454 -11.20 27.75 -6.15
CA GLU A 454 -12.29 26.79 -6.28
C GLU A 454 -12.21 25.70 -5.19
N ALA A 455 -11.90 26.09 -3.96
CA ALA A 455 -11.66 25.17 -2.85
C ALA A 455 -12.80 24.18 -2.62
N GLU A 456 -14.05 24.57 -2.86
CA GLU A 456 -15.22 23.68 -2.72
C GLU A 456 -15.25 22.53 -3.75
N GLN A 457 -14.54 22.64 -4.86
CA GLN A 457 -14.43 21.62 -5.90
C GLN A 457 -13.21 20.73 -5.74
N HIS A 458 -12.36 21.04 -4.77
CA HIS A 458 -11.11 20.32 -4.54
C HIS A 458 -10.99 19.89 -3.09
N LEU A 459 -10.34 18.74 -2.88
CA LEU A 459 -9.96 18.26 -1.56
C LEU A 459 -8.51 17.79 -1.64
N ILE A 460 -7.65 18.40 -0.84
CA ILE A 460 -6.26 17.98 -0.72
C ILE A 460 -6.12 17.10 0.53
N ILE A 461 -5.54 15.91 0.35
CA ILE A 461 -5.31 14.93 1.43
C ILE A 461 -3.81 14.70 1.53
N PRO A 462 -3.13 15.33 2.50
CA PRO A 462 -1.73 15.03 2.79
C PRO A 462 -1.60 13.60 3.33
N HIS A 463 -0.47 12.94 2.97
CA HIS A 463 -0.25 11.55 3.36
C HIS A 463 1.24 11.22 3.56
N VAL A 464 1.50 10.00 4.02
CA VAL A 464 2.85 9.44 4.21
C VAL A 464 3.04 8.26 3.25
N GLY A 465 3.29 8.57 2.00
CA GLY A 465 3.62 7.59 0.97
C GLY A 465 5.11 7.35 0.86
N GLY A 466 5.64 7.55 -0.32
CA GLY A 466 7.08 7.54 -0.56
C GLY A 466 7.84 8.68 0.09
N ARG A 467 7.15 9.76 0.50
CA ARG A 467 7.71 10.96 1.14
C ARG A 467 6.83 11.34 2.32
N ARG A 468 7.45 11.87 3.36
CA ARG A 468 6.74 12.25 4.57
C ARG A 468 6.06 13.60 4.40
N TYR A 469 4.77 13.66 4.69
CA TYR A 469 4.05 14.92 4.92
C TYR A 469 4.70 15.71 6.08
N ILE A 470 4.76 17.02 5.94
CA ILE A 470 5.30 17.95 6.95
C ILE A 470 4.15 18.77 7.52
N PRO A 471 3.65 18.44 8.72
CA PRO A 471 2.52 19.16 9.33
C PRO A 471 2.76 20.63 9.70
N ASP A 472 3.99 21.13 9.53
CA ASP A 472 4.28 22.56 9.73
C ASP A 472 3.61 23.44 8.67
N TRP A 473 3.24 22.86 7.54
CA TRP A 473 2.53 23.52 6.45
C TRP A 473 1.15 22.90 6.30
N HIS A 474 0.13 23.74 6.44
CA HIS A 474 -1.26 23.31 6.38
C HIS A 474 -2.15 24.40 5.79
N HIS A 475 -3.05 24.02 4.85
CA HIS A 475 -4.04 24.90 4.27
C HIS A 475 -5.45 24.53 4.75
N PRO A 476 -6.09 25.36 5.62
CA PRO A 476 -7.31 24.97 6.32
C PRO A 476 -8.56 24.79 5.43
N GLU A 477 -8.58 25.39 4.24
CA GLU A 477 -9.70 25.28 3.32
C GLU A 477 -9.58 24.10 2.36
N LEU A 478 -8.39 23.83 1.87
CA LEU A 478 -8.11 22.75 0.92
C LEU A 478 -7.86 21.41 1.61
N GLU A 479 -7.12 21.42 2.73
CA GLU A 479 -6.81 20.22 3.48
C GLU A 479 -7.84 20.00 4.59
N ARG A 480 -8.77 19.09 4.34
CA ARG A 480 -9.87 18.78 5.28
C ARG A 480 -9.71 17.40 5.92
N LEU A 481 -8.95 16.51 5.29
CA LEU A 481 -8.64 15.16 5.76
C LEU A 481 -7.12 14.96 5.72
N VAL A 482 -6.65 14.03 6.53
CA VAL A 482 -5.28 13.50 6.49
C VAL A 482 -5.31 11.99 6.42
N GLU A 483 -4.53 11.39 5.53
CA GLU A 483 -4.44 9.94 5.39
C GLU A 483 -3.48 9.36 6.42
N ILE A 484 -4.01 8.50 7.31
CA ILE A 484 -3.28 7.97 8.47
C ILE A 484 -2.99 6.47 8.40
N ALA A 485 -3.47 5.81 7.38
CA ALA A 485 -3.15 4.41 7.11
C ALA A 485 -3.22 4.13 5.61
N SER A 486 -2.24 3.38 5.11
CA SER A 486 -2.19 2.88 3.74
C SER A 486 -1.35 1.61 3.67
N SER A 487 -1.14 1.03 2.48
CA SER A 487 -0.21 -0.10 2.32
C SER A 487 1.25 0.22 2.69
N TRP A 488 1.61 1.50 2.82
CA TRP A 488 2.91 1.94 3.31
C TRP A 488 3.07 1.81 4.83
N GLY A 489 1.97 1.71 5.57
CA GLY A 489 2.00 1.59 7.02
C GLY A 489 0.85 2.27 7.75
N HIS A 490 0.89 2.19 9.08
CA HIS A 490 -0.02 2.87 9.98
C HIS A 490 0.66 4.07 10.63
N PHE A 491 -0.02 5.22 10.63
CA PHE A 491 0.54 6.51 11.02
C PHE A 491 -0.27 7.17 12.16
N ASP A 492 -0.54 6.43 13.23
CA ASP A 492 -1.28 6.90 14.41
C ASP A 492 -0.68 8.22 14.96
N TRP A 493 0.65 8.30 14.93
CA TRP A 493 1.40 9.49 15.33
C TRP A 493 1.04 10.74 14.54
N LEU A 494 0.68 10.58 13.25
CA LEU A 494 0.37 11.72 12.38
C LEU A 494 -0.94 12.38 12.81
N TYR A 495 -1.98 11.59 13.10
CA TYR A 495 -3.24 12.17 13.55
C TYR A 495 -3.10 12.87 14.90
N ARG A 496 -2.36 12.26 15.85
CA ARG A 496 -2.04 12.93 17.12
C ARG A 496 -1.28 14.25 16.93
N ASP A 497 -0.31 14.29 16.01
CA ASP A 497 0.47 15.49 15.71
C ASP A 497 -0.42 16.61 15.16
N VAL A 498 -1.24 16.37 14.14
CA VAL A 498 -2.09 17.41 13.54
C VAL A 498 -3.19 17.89 14.49
N ILE A 499 -3.74 17.00 15.32
CA ILE A 499 -4.73 17.34 16.35
C ILE A 499 -4.10 18.20 17.45
N SER A 500 -2.88 17.89 17.90
CA SER A 500 -2.18 18.67 18.92
C SER A 500 -1.80 20.07 18.45
N ARG A 501 -1.70 20.29 17.14
CA ARG A 501 -1.45 21.60 16.51
C ARG A 501 -2.72 22.44 16.35
N GLY A 502 -3.89 21.90 16.63
CA GLY A 502 -5.18 22.55 16.47
C GLY A 502 -5.66 22.61 15.03
N TYR A 503 -5.23 21.69 14.17
CA TYR A 503 -5.75 21.61 12.80
C TYR A 503 -7.12 20.92 12.79
N LYS A 504 -8.09 21.53 12.08
CA LYS A 504 -9.43 20.95 11.90
C LYS A 504 -9.41 19.92 10.77
N LEU A 505 -8.62 18.84 10.93
CA LEU A 505 -8.52 17.75 9.99
C LEU A 505 -9.31 16.53 10.49
N GLY A 506 -10.05 15.92 9.59
CA GLY A 506 -10.62 14.58 9.77
C GLY A 506 -9.64 13.50 9.32
N VAL A 507 -10.02 12.25 9.52
CA VAL A 507 -9.21 11.09 9.11
C VAL A 507 -9.63 10.56 7.74
N ALA A 508 -8.64 10.13 6.96
CA ALA A 508 -8.79 9.26 5.82
C ALA A 508 -7.82 8.07 5.96
N ALA A 509 -8.14 6.99 5.32
CA ALA A 509 -7.25 5.88 5.05
C ALA A 509 -7.54 5.32 3.66
N SER A 510 -6.52 4.89 2.95
CA SER A 510 -6.65 4.45 1.57
C SER A 510 -5.66 3.33 1.27
N GLY A 511 -5.75 2.74 0.06
CA GLY A 511 -4.84 1.70 -0.34
C GLY A 511 -3.42 2.19 -0.59
N ASP A 512 -3.26 3.37 -1.19
CA ASP A 512 -2.06 3.72 -1.94
C ASP A 512 -1.68 2.52 -2.84
N GLU A 513 -2.72 2.00 -3.51
CA GLU A 513 -2.70 0.66 -4.08
C GLU A 513 -1.96 0.66 -5.41
N HIS A 514 -0.92 -0.15 -5.51
CA HIS A 514 -0.07 -0.27 -6.69
C HIS A 514 -0.21 -1.63 -7.40
N ARG A 515 -0.91 -2.59 -6.79
CA ARG A 515 -0.94 -4.00 -7.20
C ARG A 515 -2.27 -4.45 -7.79
N GLY A 516 -3.16 -3.48 -8.12
CA GLY A 516 -4.44 -3.75 -8.78
C GLY A 516 -5.50 -4.40 -7.89
N ARG A 517 -5.45 -4.18 -6.57
CA ARG A 517 -6.39 -4.73 -5.58
C ARG A 517 -7.02 -3.64 -4.70
N PRO A 518 -7.67 -2.60 -5.27
CA PRO A 518 -8.31 -1.55 -4.48
C PRO A 518 -9.42 -2.11 -3.60
N GLY A 519 -9.65 -1.42 -2.47
CA GLY A 519 -10.67 -1.82 -1.50
C GLY A 519 -10.09 -2.49 -0.25
N GLY A 520 -8.96 -2.00 0.25
CA GLY A 520 -8.23 -2.51 1.40
C GLY A 520 -7.02 -3.36 1.04
N GLY A 521 -6.84 -3.64 -0.25
CA GLY A 521 -5.66 -4.34 -0.77
C GLY A 521 -5.45 -5.74 -0.19
N ALA A 522 -4.27 -6.26 -0.36
CA ALA A 522 -3.78 -7.43 0.36
C ALA A 522 -2.33 -7.17 0.76
N PRO A 523 -1.86 -7.72 1.87
CA PRO A 523 -0.47 -7.56 2.27
C PRO A 523 0.43 -8.01 1.14
N GLY A 524 1.40 -7.19 0.84
CA GLY A 524 2.43 -7.53 -0.10
C GLY A 524 3.70 -7.77 0.64
N VAL A 525 4.69 -8.20 -0.07
CA VAL A 525 6.04 -8.28 0.44
C VAL A 525 6.82 -7.05 0.01
N GLN A 526 7.80 -6.68 0.77
CA GLN A 526 8.88 -5.73 0.49
C GLN A 526 8.56 -4.24 0.63
N VAL A 527 7.65 -3.64 -0.12
CA VAL A 527 7.42 -2.20 -0.05
C VAL A 527 6.12 -1.88 0.67
N PHE A 528 5.12 -2.73 0.47
CA PHE A 528 3.78 -2.61 1.02
C PHE A 528 3.54 -3.78 1.97
N GLY A 529 3.92 -3.61 3.22
CA GLY A 529 3.97 -4.69 4.21
C GLY A 529 2.67 -4.92 4.96
N VAL A 530 1.71 -3.99 4.86
CA VAL A 530 0.42 -4.03 5.57
C VAL A 530 -0.75 -3.94 4.60
N HIS A 531 -1.94 -4.26 5.09
CA HIS A 531 -3.18 -3.97 4.37
C HIS A 531 -3.31 -2.47 4.09
N GLY A 532 -3.88 -2.13 2.95
CA GLY A 532 -4.30 -0.77 2.66
C GLY A 532 -5.49 -0.36 3.52
N GLY A 533 -5.60 0.93 3.83
CA GLY A 533 -6.72 1.47 4.59
C GLY A 533 -8.00 1.65 3.78
N LEU A 534 -9.08 1.95 4.48
CA LEU A 534 -10.35 2.41 3.91
C LEU A 534 -10.87 3.61 4.68
N THR A 535 -11.42 4.57 3.93
CA THR A 535 -12.16 5.69 4.50
C THR A 535 -13.64 5.34 4.54
N GLY A 536 -14.22 5.30 5.73
CA GLY A 536 -15.66 5.28 5.88
C GLY A 536 -16.25 6.68 5.70
N VAL A 537 -17.39 6.80 5.03
CA VAL A 537 -18.02 8.09 4.71
C VAL A 537 -19.48 8.13 5.17
N LEU A 538 -19.84 9.16 5.92
CA LEU A 538 -21.20 9.44 6.36
C LEU A 538 -21.89 10.35 5.35
N SER A 539 -22.48 9.75 4.31
CA SER A 539 -23.26 10.43 3.29
C SER A 539 -24.57 9.71 3.03
N ASP A 540 -25.68 10.45 2.96
CA ASP A 540 -26.99 9.87 2.68
C ASP A 540 -27.19 9.47 1.21
N LYS A 541 -26.39 10.05 0.31
CA LYS A 541 -26.46 9.78 -1.12
C LYS A 541 -25.10 9.36 -1.64
N LEU A 542 -25.12 8.40 -2.54
CA LEU A 542 -23.95 7.90 -3.24
C LEU A 542 -23.85 8.60 -4.60
N ASP A 543 -23.49 9.88 -4.57
CA ASP A 543 -23.13 10.70 -5.73
C ASP A 543 -21.93 11.58 -5.41
N ARG A 544 -21.19 12.07 -6.43
CA ARG A 544 -19.98 12.88 -6.24
C ARG A 544 -20.22 14.08 -5.33
N ALA A 545 -21.29 14.83 -5.58
CA ALA A 545 -21.56 16.05 -4.84
C ALA A 545 -21.83 15.77 -3.35
N SER A 546 -22.62 14.75 -3.02
CA SER A 546 -22.96 14.41 -1.63
C SER A 546 -21.78 13.80 -0.89
N VAL A 547 -21.06 12.86 -1.52
CA VAL A 547 -19.84 12.26 -0.97
C VAL A 547 -18.75 13.32 -0.81
N GLY A 548 -18.56 14.21 -1.81
CA GLY A 548 -17.58 15.30 -1.75
C GLY A 548 -17.85 16.26 -0.59
N ARG A 549 -19.13 16.63 -0.36
CA ARG A 549 -19.50 17.44 0.82
C ARG A 549 -19.21 16.73 2.14
N ALA A 550 -19.50 15.42 2.25
CA ALA A 550 -19.21 14.64 3.44
C ALA A 550 -17.70 14.57 3.73
N LEU A 551 -16.88 14.34 2.70
CA LEU A 551 -15.42 14.34 2.81
C LEU A 551 -14.89 15.71 3.28
N ARG A 552 -15.35 16.81 2.67
CA ARG A 552 -14.97 18.17 3.07
C ARG A 552 -15.47 18.54 4.46
N ALA A 553 -16.62 18.01 4.87
CA ALA A 553 -17.15 18.17 6.24
C ALA A 553 -16.44 17.27 7.26
N ARG A 554 -15.51 16.42 6.83
CA ARG A 554 -14.80 15.45 7.71
C ARG A 554 -15.73 14.40 8.34
N HIS A 555 -16.88 14.15 7.73
CA HIS A 555 -17.83 13.14 8.16
C HIS A 555 -17.30 11.74 7.78
N THR A 556 -16.16 11.37 8.37
CA THR A 556 -15.40 10.18 8.01
C THR A 556 -14.91 9.41 9.24
N TRP A 557 -14.57 8.16 9.01
CA TRP A 557 -13.72 7.35 9.87
C TRP A 557 -12.69 6.62 9.00
N ALA A 558 -11.57 6.21 9.60
CA ALA A 558 -10.52 5.45 8.93
C ALA A 558 -10.45 4.05 9.50
N THR A 559 -10.15 3.05 8.64
CA THR A 559 -9.87 1.66 9.06
C THR A 559 -8.57 1.18 8.44
N THR A 560 -8.05 0.07 8.93
CA THR A 560 -6.88 -0.63 8.36
C THR A 560 -7.28 -1.67 7.30
N GLY A 561 -8.36 -1.39 6.54
CA GLY A 561 -8.81 -2.20 5.39
C GLY A 561 -9.97 -3.14 5.68
N ASP A 562 -10.33 -3.36 6.94
CA ASP A 562 -11.52 -4.08 7.33
C ASP A 562 -12.79 -3.24 7.23
N ARG A 563 -13.95 -3.87 7.36
CA ARG A 563 -15.26 -3.19 7.28
C ARG A 563 -15.77 -2.68 8.64
N SER A 564 -14.88 -2.48 9.61
CA SER A 564 -15.27 -1.88 10.88
C SER A 564 -15.73 -0.44 10.74
N ALA A 565 -16.47 0.04 11.74
CA ALA A 565 -16.91 1.43 11.80
C ALA A 565 -16.88 1.95 13.24
N VAL A 566 -16.63 3.26 13.37
CA VAL A 566 -16.81 4.01 14.61
C VAL A 566 -17.70 5.22 14.34
N LEU A 567 -18.75 5.34 15.13
CA LEU A 567 -19.71 6.44 15.06
C LEU A 567 -19.66 7.22 16.37
N VAL A 568 -19.55 8.53 16.29
CA VAL A 568 -19.46 9.43 17.44
C VAL A 568 -20.42 10.59 17.27
N ARG A 569 -21.20 10.92 18.29
CA ARG A 569 -22.13 12.05 18.26
C ARG A 569 -22.21 12.78 19.59
N CYS A 570 -22.47 14.08 19.51
CA CYS A 570 -22.83 14.94 20.65
C CYS A 570 -24.15 15.64 20.33
N GLY A 571 -25.26 15.14 20.85
CA GLY A 571 -26.57 15.59 20.43
C GLY A 571 -26.79 15.34 18.94
N ASP A 572 -27.02 16.41 18.16
CA ASP A 572 -27.22 16.35 16.71
C ASP A 572 -25.90 16.42 15.90
N HIS A 573 -24.77 16.72 16.55
CA HIS A 573 -23.46 16.81 15.93
C HIS A 573 -22.80 15.44 15.81
N ILE A 574 -22.24 15.14 14.65
CA ILE A 574 -21.50 13.90 14.36
C ILE A 574 -19.99 14.16 14.27
N GLN A 575 -19.19 13.12 14.16
CA GLN A 575 -17.75 13.24 13.95
C GLN A 575 -17.44 14.13 12.73
N GLY A 576 -16.43 14.99 12.85
CA GLY A 576 -16.03 15.98 11.85
C GLY A 576 -16.63 17.39 12.08
N ASP A 577 -17.73 17.49 12.82
CA ASP A 577 -18.38 18.77 13.10
C ASP A 577 -17.56 19.67 14.03
N ALA A 578 -17.68 20.98 13.80
CA ALA A 578 -17.21 22.02 14.70
C ALA A 578 -18.44 22.77 15.26
N PHE A 579 -18.56 22.84 16.58
CA PHE A 579 -19.74 23.40 17.24
C PHE A 579 -19.42 23.95 18.64
N ARG A 580 -20.35 24.79 19.16
CA ARG A 580 -20.28 25.35 20.52
C ARG A 580 -21.05 24.50 21.50
N HIS A 581 -20.51 24.34 22.71
CA HIS A 581 -21.17 23.57 23.77
C HIS A 581 -20.96 24.22 25.14
N ARG A 582 -21.96 24.18 25.99
CA ARG A 582 -21.89 24.71 27.37
C ARG A 582 -21.65 23.60 28.38
N GLY A 583 -20.61 23.79 29.18
CA GLY A 583 -20.22 22.80 30.20
C GLY A 583 -19.71 21.50 29.59
N ALA A 584 -19.67 20.44 30.40
CA ALA A 584 -19.17 19.14 29.96
C ALA A 584 -20.01 18.53 28.82
N ALA A 585 -19.35 18.04 27.77
CA ALA A 585 -19.99 17.44 26.61
C ALA A 585 -20.12 15.92 26.75
N ARG A 586 -21.31 15.40 26.51
CA ARG A 586 -21.53 13.95 26.45
C ARG A 586 -21.38 13.48 25.00
N LEU A 587 -20.38 12.65 24.74
CA LEU A 587 -20.14 12.02 23.45
C LEU A 587 -20.61 10.57 23.49
N ASP A 588 -21.66 10.27 22.73
CA ASP A 588 -22.12 8.89 22.51
C ASP A 588 -21.30 8.26 21.40
N TYR A 589 -20.81 7.03 21.64
CA TYR A 589 -20.01 6.29 20.68
C TYR A 589 -20.59 4.92 20.35
N ARG A 590 -20.29 4.43 19.17
CA ARG A 590 -20.55 3.05 18.76
C ARG A 590 -19.41 2.51 17.93
N PHE A 591 -18.87 1.36 18.34
CA PHE A 591 -17.86 0.60 17.61
C PHE A 591 -18.49 -0.66 17.04
N LEU A 592 -18.35 -0.86 15.74
CA LEU A 592 -18.85 -1.99 14.98
C LEU A 592 -17.68 -2.69 14.32
N GLY A 593 -17.34 -3.91 14.76
CA GLY A 593 -16.18 -4.68 14.27
C GLY A 593 -16.55 -6.11 13.88
N ASP A 594 -15.59 -6.87 13.37
CA ASP A 594 -15.83 -8.20 12.82
C ASP A 594 -15.31 -9.34 13.73
N VAL A 595 -14.22 -9.10 14.48
CA VAL A 595 -13.55 -10.15 15.28
C VAL A 595 -13.52 -9.89 16.79
N GLY A 596 -14.14 -8.85 17.25
CA GLY A 596 -14.21 -8.46 18.67
C GLY A 596 -13.19 -7.38 19.04
N TRP A 597 -13.70 -6.39 19.77
CA TRP A 597 -12.93 -5.24 20.26
C TRP A 597 -12.15 -5.63 21.52
N GLU A 598 -10.87 -5.32 21.56
CA GLU A 598 -10.03 -5.54 22.73
C GLU A 598 -9.66 -4.24 23.44
N TYR A 599 -9.54 -3.12 22.72
CA TYR A 599 -9.18 -1.83 23.29
C TYR A 599 -9.95 -0.71 22.60
N LEU A 600 -10.51 0.19 23.40
CA LEU A 600 -11.17 1.41 22.94
C LEU A 600 -10.60 2.60 23.69
N ALA A 601 -10.46 3.72 23.02
CA ALA A 601 -9.95 4.96 23.62
C ALA A 601 -10.57 6.21 23.00
N ALA A 602 -10.52 7.31 23.75
CA ALA A 602 -10.76 8.65 23.25
C ALA A 602 -9.57 9.54 23.57
N PHE A 603 -9.24 10.41 22.64
CA PHE A 603 -8.09 11.32 22.72
C PHE A 603 -8.50 12.76 22.41
N ASP A 604 -7.76 13.71 22.95
CA ASP A 604 -7.80 15.11 22.57
C ASP A 604 -6.39 15.65 22.21
N HIS A 605 -6.24 16.98 22.11
CA HIS A 605 -4.97 17.64 21.85
C HIS A 605 -3.91 17.46 22.94
N GLN A 606 -4.30 17.05 24.15
CA GLN A 606 -3.39 16.77 25.27
C GLN A 606 -3.08 15.28 25.44
N GLY A 607 -3.73 14.41 24.66
CA GLY A 607 -3.53 12.97 24.67
C GLY A 607 -4.76 12.18 25.14
N LEU A 608 -4.54 11.10 25.87
CA LEU A 608 -5.58 10.17 26.30
C LEU A 608 -6.59 10.83 27.23
N LEU A 609 -7.88 10.73 26.89
CA LEU A 609 -9.02 11.18 27.69
C LEU A 609 -9.69 10.05 28.45
N TRP A 610 -9.84 8.91 27.78
CA TRP A 610 -10.60 7.77 28.26
C TRP A 610 -10.16 6.50 27.53
N GLU A 611 -10.21 5.37 28.22
CA GLU A 611 -9.89 4.08 27.64
C GLU A 611 -10.69 2.93 28.27
N ARG A 612 -10.80 1.82 27.53
CA ARG A 612 -11.34 0.53 27.99
C ARG A 612 -10.45 -0.61 27.49
N ASP A 613 -10.04 -1.47 28.41
CA ASP A 613 -9.42 -2.77 28.13
C ASP A 613 -10.50 -3.86 28.29
N LEU A 614 -10.95 -4.40 27.16
CA LEU A 614 -12.02 -5.39 27.16
C LEU A 614 -11.58 -6.76 27.67
N HIS A 615 -10.28 -7.07 27.59
CA HIS A 615 -9.74 -8.26 28.23
C HIS A 615 -9.80 -8.16 29.77
N ALA A 616 -9.46 -7.01 30.32
CA ALA A 616 -9.59 -6.73 31.74
C ALA A 616 -11.06 -6.80 32.21
N GLU A 617 -11.96 -6.18 31.45
CA GLU A 617 -13.40 -6.16 31.78
C GLU A 617 -14.05 -7.55 31.74
N LYS A 618 -13.61 -8.43 30.85
CA LYS A 618 -14.08 -9.82 30.74
C LYS A 618 -13.40 -10.80 31.68
N GLY A 619 -12.39 -10.34 32.39
CA GLY A 619 -11.54 -11.13 33.26
C GLY A 619 -10.36 -11.76 32.50
N TRP A 620 -9.16 -11.43 32.92
CA TRP A 620 -7.93 -11.97 32.35
C TRP A 620 -7.77 -13.46 32.67
N SER A 621 -7.33 -14.23 31.66
CA SER A 621 -6.92 -15.62 31.85
C SER A 621 -5.63 -15.73 32.67
N ASP A 622 -5.53 -16.77 33.50
CA ASP A 622 -4.32 -17.10 34.25
C ASP A 622 -3.30 -17.90 33.45
N ARG A 623 -3.54 -18.10 32.14
CA ARG A 623 -2.70 -18.91 31.26
C ARG A 623 -2.54 -18.37 29.86
N LEU A 624 -3.45 -17.51 29.36
CA LEU A 624 -3.36 -16.94 28.03
C LEU A 624 -2.66 -15.60 28.07
N ILE A 625 -1.56 -15.50 27.34
CA ILE A 625 -0.83 -14.26 27.14
C ILE A 625 -0.61 -14.00 25.65
N ARG A 626 -0.39 -12.75 25.31
CA ARG A 626 0.11 -12.36 23.99
C ARG A 626 1.38 -11.54 24.15
N ILE A 627 2.37 -11.87 23.39
CA ILE A 627 3.61 -11.07 23.27
C ILE A 627 3.51 -10.35 21.95
N ARG A 628 3.59 -9.01 21.98
CA ARG A 628 3.50 -8.13 20.82
C ARG A 628 4.75 -7.30 20.67
N TRP A 629 5.06 -6.99 19.44
CA TRP A 629 6.05 -6.01 19.04
C TRP A 629 5.52 -5.23 17.85
N GLY A 630 5.92 -3.98 17.69
CA GLY A 630 5.34 -3.17 16.62
C GLY A 630 5.98 -1.79 16.51
N GLY A 631 5.33 -0.95 15.69
CA GLY A 631 5.78 0.38 15.36
C GLY A 631 6.66 0.42 14.11
N ALA A 632 7.29 1.57 13.86
CA ALA A 632 8.16 1.80 12.72
C ALA A 632 9.48 2.42 13.16
N ARG A 633 10.55 2.26 12.38
CA ARG A 633 11.87 2.83 12.75
C ARG A 633 11.90 4.34 12.62
N ILE A 634 11.35 4.86 11.54
CA ILE A 634 11.36 6.28 11.19
C ILE A 634 10.04 6.68 10.55
N ARG A 635 9.80 7.97 10.44
CA ARG A 635 8.58 8.57 9.85
C ARG A 635 8.67 8.76 8.33
N ASP A 636 9.59 8.12 7.65
CA ASP A 636 9.85 8.30 6.22
C ASP A 636 9.87 6.97 5.47
N ARG A 637 10.24 6.97 4.19
CA ARG A 637 10.20 5.85 3.25
C ARG A 637 10.78 4.58 3.85
N TYR A 638 11.84 4.43 4.39
CA TYR A 638 12.43 3.20 4.91
C TYR A 638 12.00 2.90 6.35
N ARG A 639 10.71 2.93 6.61
CA ARG A 639 10.12 2.88 7.96
C ARG A 639 10.02 1.50 8.58
N TRP A 640 10.05 0.45 7.79
CA TRP A 640 9.87 -0.91 8.30
C TRP A 640 10.87 -1.24 9.42
N ALA A 641 10.41 -2.06 10.36
CA ALA A 641 11.23 -2.71 11.36
C ALA A 641 11.17 -4.22 11.12
N ALA A 642 12.30 -4.82 10.72
CA ALA A 642 12.39 -6.25 10.52
C ALA A 642 12.84 -6.91 11.82
N TRP A 643 11.92 -7.62 12.47
CA TRP A 643 12.11 -8.27 13.75
C TRP A 643 12.54 -9.72 13.58
N GLN A 644 13.52 -10.13 14.35
CA GLN A 644 13.91 -11.52 14.45
C GLN A 644 14.31 -11.83 15.88
N GLY A 645 13.72 -12.87 16.46
CA GLY A 645 13.99 -13.14 17.87
C GLY A 645 13.48 -14.46 18.36
N ARG A 646 13.51 -14.58 19.68
CA ARG A 646 13.08 -15.73 20.45
C ARG A 646 12.23 -15.28 21.64
N ILE A 647 11.17 -16.02 21.88
CA ILE A 647 10.37 -15.96 23.10
C ILE A 647 10.68 -17.22 23.90
N SER A 648 11.02 -17.07 25.18
CA SER A 648 11.29 -18.18 26.10
C SER A 648 10.34 -18.13 27.31
N ILE A 649 9.69 -19.24 27.62
CA ILE A 649 8.84 -19.43 28.80
C ILE A 649 9.60 -20.27 29.82
N LEU A 650 10.46 -19.61 30.60
CA LEU A 650 11.28 -20.26 31.63
C LEU A 650 10.42 -20.66 32.84
N ASN A 651 10.70 -21.80 33.46
CA ASN A 651 9.95 -22.35 34.61
C ASN A 651 8.43 -22.56 34.35
N GLY A 652 8.06 -22.68 33.06
CA GLY A 652 6.70 -22.92 32.59
C GLY A 652 6.71 -23.85 31.39
N THR A 653 5.54 -24.11 30.82
CA THR A 653 5.39 -24.91 29.61
C THR A 653 4.53 -24.18 28.59
N ILE A 654 4.89 -24.32 27.31
CA ILE A 654 4.09 -23.83 26.20
C ILE A 654 3.13 -24.95 25.77
N ARG A 655 1.85 -24.82 26.05
CA ARG A 655 0.82 -25.76 25.62
C ARG A 655 0.50 -25.63 24.15
N ARG A 656 0.21 -24.40 23.71
CA ARG A 656 -0.02 -24.06 22.31
C ARG A 656 0.41 -22.61 22.07
N PHE A 657 0.62 -22.28 20.84
CA PHE A 657 0.82 -20.89 20.40
C PHE A 657 0.30 -20.69 18.99
N SER A 658 -0.01 -19.44 18.63
CA SER A 658 -0.38 -19.00 17.29
C SER A 658 0.18 -17.62 17.00
N ALA A 659 0.52 -17.35 15.76
CA ALA A 659 0.87 -16.01 15.30
C ALA A 659 -0.38 -15.10 15.32
N SER A 660 -0.15 -13.81 15.52
CA SER A 660 -1.18 -12.76 15.52
C SER A 660 -0.61 -11.53 14.82
N GLY A 661 -1.36 -10.92 13.90
CA GLY A 661 -0.95 -9.74 13.17
C GLY A 661 -0.06 -10.01 11.95
N PHE A 662 0.43 -11.22 11.75
CA PHE A 662 1.28 -11.55 10.59
C PHE A 662 0.50 -11.43 9.29
N GLU A 663 0.94 -10.56 8.41
CA GLU A 663 0.20 -10.18 7.22
C GLU A 663 0.80 -10.68 5.91
N HIS A 664 2.06 -11.06 5.86
CA HIS A 664 2.66 -11.59 4.63
C HIS A 664 3.43 -12.90 4.80
N SER A 665 3.70 -13.57 3.67
CA SER A 665 4.20 -14.94 3.62
C SER A 665 5.62 -15.15 4.14
N GLU A 666 6.40 -14.09 4.30
CA GLU A 666 7.76 -14.18 4.83
C GLU A 666 7.79 -14.17 6.37
N GLU A 667 6.67 -13.82 6.99
CA GLU A 667 6.52 -13.81 8.44
C GLU A 667 6.26 -15.21 8.97
N SER A 668 6.80 -15.51 10.12
CA SER A 668 6.62 -16.83 10.72
C SER A 668 6.94 -16.84 12.21
N ALA A 669 6.21 -17.68 12.93
CA ALA A 669 6.55 -18.12 14.28
C ALA A 669 6.61 -19.65 14.30
N TRP A 670 7.62 -20.20 14.96
CA TRP A 670 7.85 -21.64 14.99
C TRP A 670 8.33 -22.14 16.34
N ARG A 671 8.09 -23.40 16.64
CA ARG A 671 8.63 -24.04 17.84
C ARG A 671 10.14 -24.19 17.68
N ALA A 672 10.90 -23.45 18.48
CA ALA A 672 12.39 -23.47 18.46
C ALA A 672 12.97 -24.39 19.54
N GLY A 673 12.19 -24.77 20.55
CA GLY A 673 12.58 -25.63 21.64
C GLY A 673 11.40 -26.01 22.53
N PRO A 674 11.61 -26.77 23.62
CA PRO A 674 10.54 -27.15 24.55
C PRO A 674 9.83 -25.96 25.19
N VAL A 675 10.58 -24.89 25.47
CA VAL A 675 10.10 -23.65 26.09
C VAL A 675 10.31 -22.42 25.20
N ASP A 676 10.72 -22.62 23.95
CA ASP A 676 11.12 -21.55 23.05
C ASP A 676 10.27 -21.49 21.79
N ILE A 677 9.93 -20.27 21.36
CA ILE A 677 9.32 -19.94 20.09
C ILE A 677 10.26 -18.98 19.37
N GLY A 678 10.67 -19.33 18.15
CA GLY A 678 11.35 -18.41 17.25
C GLY A 678 10.33 -17.59 16.45
N PHE A 679 10.67 -16.37 16.09
CA PHE A 679 9.83 -15.54 15.22
C PHE A 679 10.68 -14.67 14.31
N ARG A 680 10.05 -14.30 13.19
CA ARG A 680 10.49 -13.24 12.28
C ARG A 680 9.28 -12.53 11.70
N SER A 681 9.30 -11.22 11.63
CA SER A 681 8.24 -10.41 11.05
C SER A 681 8.72 -9.02 10.62
N GLU A 682 7.88 -8.27 9.93
CA GLU A 682 8.14 -6.87 9.57
C GLU A 682 6.95 -6.01 9.97
N THR A 683 7.21 -4.90 10.67
CA THR A 683 6.16 -3.93 11.04
C THR A 683 6.39 -2.57 10.39
N TYR A 684 5.29 -1.88 10.08
CA TYR A 684 5.23 -0.60 9.37
C TYR A 684 4.38 0.43 10.13
N GLY A 685 4.37 0.36 11.46
CA GLY A 685 3.48 1.10 12.36
C GLY A 685 2.30 0.28 12.89
N ASP A 686 2.13 -0.93 12.36
CA ASP A 686 1.27 -1.99 12.88
C ASP A 686 1.97 -2.77 13.99
N ALA A 687 1.36 -3.88 14.42
CA ALA A 687 1.96 -4.75 15.43
C ALA A 687 1.70 -6.23 15.15
N ASP A 688 2.77 -6.98 15.30
CA ASP A 688 2.79 -8.43 15.26
C ASP A 688 2.86 -9.03 16.66
N GLY A 689 2.59 -10.31 16.75
CA GLY A 689 2.69 -10.99 18.03
C GLY A 689 2.55 -12.50 17.98
N VAL A 690 2.64 -13.09 19.15
CA VAL A 690 2.38 -14.50 19.37
C VAL A 690 1.48 -14.65 20.59
N GLU A 691 0.33 -15.29 20.40
CA GLU A 691 -0.54 -15.72 21.49
C GLU A 691 -0.05 -17.06 22.03
N ILE A 692 0.05 -17.21 23.35
CA ILE A 692 0.64 -18.38 24.01
C ILE A 692 -0.26 -18.85 25.15
N GLU A 693 -0.58 -20.14 25.18
CA GLU A 693 -1.15 -20.77 26.36
C GLU A 693 -0.02 -21.37 27.21
N VAL A 694 0.21 -20.78 28.38
CA VAL A 694 1.26 -21.14 29.34
C VAL A 694 0.70 -22.13 30.36
N GLY A 695 1.44 -23.19 30.69
CA GLY A 695 0.99 -24.23 31.61
C GLY A 695 0.90 -23.80 33.07
N ASP A 696 1.86 -23.02 33.54
CA ASP A 696 1.89 -22.43 34.91
C ASP A 696 2.45 -21.00 34.76
N LEU A 697 1.55 -20.05 34.57
CA LEU A 697 1.95 -18.65 34.39
C LEU A 697 2.56 -18.07 35.66
N ALA A 698 2.07 -18.44 36.84
CA ALA A 698 2.54 -17.90 38.10
C ALA A 698 4.01 -18.24 38.40
N ALA A 699 4.45 -19.42 37.97
CA ALA A 699 5.84 -19.86 38.10
C ALA A 699 6.73 -19.40 36.93
N ALA A 700 6.13 -19.03 35.83
CA ALA A 700 6.85 -18.72 34.60
C ALA A 700 7.61 -17.38 34.67
N ARG A 701 8.69 -17.32 33.88
CA ARG A 701 9.38 -16.07 33.49
C ARG A 701 9.34 -15.98 31.98
N ILE A 702 8.76 -14.92 31.49
CA ILE A 702 8.57 -14.67 30.07
C ILE A 702 9.70 -13.77 29.60
N ARG A 703 10.51 -14.24 28.66
CA ARG A 703 11.58 -13.46 28.05
C ARG A 703 11.37 -13.37 26.56
N ILE A 704 11.49 -12.16 26.01
CA ILE A 704 11.59 -11.93 24.58
C ILE A 704 12.92 -11.22 24.30
N GLU A 705 13.68 -11.73 23.34
CA GLU A 705 14.96 -11.15 22.93
C GLU A 705 15.20 -11.33 21.43
N GLY A 706 15.95 -10.43 20.84
CA GLY A 706 16.23 -10.49 19.41
C GLY A 706 16.93 -9.27 18.85
N THR A 707 16.77 -9.07 17.56
CA THR A 707 17.33 -7.94 16.81
C THR A 707 16.26 -7.28 15.97
N ILE A 708 16.42 -5.97 15.76
CA ILE A 708 15.66 -5.18 14.79
C ILE A 708 16.61 -4.82 13.67
N ASP A 709 16.31 -5.31 12.46
CA ASP A 709 17.10 -4.94 11.30
C ASP A 709 16.60 -3.60 10.73
N SER A 710 17.54 -2.76 10.37
CA SER A 710 17.21 -1.40 9.96
C SER A 710 17.26 -1.16 8.45
N PHE A 711 17.96 -1.98 7.68
CA PHE A 711 18.14 -1.75 6.24
C PHE A 711 17.84 -2.97 5.37
N VAL A 712 17.71 -4.13 5.98
CA VAL A 712 17.54 -5.40 5.30
C VAL A 712 16.15 -5.94 5.63
N LYS A 713 15.35 -6.18 4.61
CA LYS A 713 14.02 -6.78 4.71
C LYS A 713 14.11 -8.29 4.90
N LEU A 714 13.02 -8.89 5.36
CA LEU A 714 12.90 -10.35 5.34
C LEU A 714 13.11 -10.87 3.91
N GLY A 715 13.91 -11.94 3.79
CA GLY A 715 14.27 -12.51 2.48
C GLY A 715 15.32 -11.76 1.68
N ASP A 716 15.85 -10.63 2.16
CA ASP A 716 16.90 -9.89 1.47
C ASP A 716 18.23 -10.68 1.51
N PRO A 717 18.92 -10.87 0.37
CA PRO A 717 20.22 -11.56 0.33
C PRO A 717 21.34 -10.83 1.08
N LEU A 718 21.16 -9.52 1.37
CA LEU A 718 22.11 -8.77 2.20
C LEU A 718 22.02 -9.09 3.70
N LYS A 719 21.07 -9.93 4.11
CA LYS A 719 20.93 -10.37 5.49
C LYS A 719 22.21 -11.05 5.97
N GLY A 720 22.77 -10.54 7.05
CA GLY A 720 24.05 -11.01 7.57
C GLY A 720 25.28 -10.21 7.10
N ASN A 721 25.06 -9.12 6.35
CA ASN A 721 26.14 -8.18 6.04
C ASN A 721 26.73 -7.62 7.35
N PRO A 722 28.03 -7.80 7.62
CA PRO A 722 28.67 -7.39 8.88
C PRO A 722 28.69 -5.87 9.09
N PHE A 723 28.41 -5.08 8.04
CA PHE A 723 28.34 -3.62 8.12
C PHE A 723 26.94 -3.11 8.49
N VAL A 724 25.94 -4.00 8.57
CA VAL A 724 24.58 -3.63 8.98
C VAL A 724 24.48 -3.74 10.50
N HIS A 725 24.25 -2.59 11.16
CA HIS A 725 24.02 -2.57 12.60
C HIS A 725 22.60 -3.07 12.89
N MET A 726 22.51 -4.15 13.66
CA MET A 726 21.23 -4.73 14.12
C MET A 726 21.08 -4.47 15.63
N PRO A 727 20.33 -3.43 16.04
CA PRO A 727 20.05 -3.18 17.45
C PRO A 727 19.42 -4.40 18.12
N ARG A 728 19.90 -4.73 19.30
CA ARG A 728 19.35 -5.81 20.11
C ARG A 728 18.27 -5.28 21.04
N PHE A 729 17.26 -6.08 21.27
CA PHE A 729 16.26 -5.84 22.30
C PHE A 729 16.16 -7.04 23.24
N SER A 730 15.75 -6.79 24.46
CA SER A 730 15.44 -7.83 25.43
C SER A 730 14.44 -7.27 26.44
N MET A 731 13.42 -8.05 26.77
CA MET A 731 12.46 -7.77 27.84
C MET A 731 12.18 -9.06 28.60
N GLU A 732 12.14 -8.99 29.92
CA GLU A 732 11.82 -10.11 30.79
C GLU A 732 10.82 -9.68 31.85
N VAL A 733 9.76 -10.47 32.04
CA VAL A 733 8.69 -10.23 33.00
C VAL A 733 8.39 -11.51 33.75
N SER A 734 8.18 -11.42 35.06
CA SER A 734 7.71 -12.57 35.82
C SER A 734 6.20 -12.78 35.63
N GLY A 735 5.77 -14.03 35.57
CA GLY A 735 4.36 -14.35 35.46
C GLY A 735 3.51 -13.81 36.62
N ARG A 736 4.08 -13.70 37.83
CA ARG A 736 3.41 -13.05 38.98
C ARG A 736 3.15 -11.58 38.75
N GLU A 737 4.14 -10.85 38.27
CA GLU A 737 3.98 -9.43 37.94
C GLU A 737 2.90 -9.25 36.88
N LEU A 738 2.88 -10.14 35.87
CA LEU A 738 1.87 -10.11 34.82
C LEU A 738 0.46 -10.44 35.35
N LEU A 739 0.34 -11.40 36.30
CA LEU A 739 -0.92 -11.70 36.98
C LEU A 739 -1.45 -10.53 37.82
N GLU A 740 -0.56 -9.72 38.36
CA GLU A 740 -0.94 -8.54 39.17
C GLU A 740 -1.30 -7.34 38.32
N ARG A 741 -0.53 -7.06 37.24
CA ARG A 741 -0.63 -5.83 36.45
C ARG A 741 -1.43 -5.97 35.13
N GLY A 742 -1.66 -7.20 34.67
CA GLY A 742 -2.32 -7.48 33.38
C GLY A 742 -1.42 -7.35 32.18
N SER A 743 -0.48 -6.41 32.17
CA SER A 743 0.44 -6.18 31.05
C SER A 743 1.76 -5.58 31.51
N ALA A 744 2.75 -5.68 30.61
CA ALA A 744 4.03 -4.99 30.74
C ALA A 744 4.46 -4.51 29.33
N ARG A 745 5.02 -3.29 29.27
CA ARG A 745 5.44 -2.65 28.01
C ARG A 745 6.84 -2.06 28.14
N LEU A 746 7.61 -2.18 27.06
CA LEU A 746 8.91 -1.56 26.89
C LEU A 746 8.91 -0.76 25.59
N ASP A 747 9.12 0.55 25.68
CA ASP A 747 9.30 1.42 24.52
C ASP A 747 10.75 1.39 24.07
N LEU A 748 10.94 1.21 22.76
CA LEU A 748 12.26 1.05 22.11
C LEU A 748 12.69 2.28 21.30
N GLY A 749 11.89 3.36 21.33
CA GLY A 749 12.14 4.56 20.55
C GLY A 749 11.66 4.45 19.11
N GLY A 750 12.42 5.01 18.15
CA GLY A 750 11.98 5.07 16.75
C GLY A 750 10.69 5.86 16.58
N THR A 751 9.81 5.37 15.73
CA THR A 751 8.41 5.82 15.61
C THR A 751 7.53 4.79 16.30
N GLU A 752 7.46 4.90 17.64
CA GLU A 752 6.64 4.04 18.51
C GLU A 752 6.99 2.54 18.46
N LEU A 753 8.28 2.22 18.29
CA LEU A 753 8.75 0.84 18.43
C LEU A 753 8.55 0.37 19.87
N PHE A 754 7.96 -0.79 20.05
CA PHE A 754 7.65 -1.34 21.37
C PHE A 754 7.72 -2.87 21.44
N LEU A 755 7.85 -3.36 22.66
CA LEU A 755 7.50 -4.73 23.08
C LEU A 755 6.41 -4.65 24.13
N ALA A 756 5.47 -5.59 24.10
CA ALA A 756 4.45 -5.72 25.12
C ALA A 756 4.15 -7.20 25.44
N ILE A 757 3.88 -7.49 26.70
CA ILE A 757 3.38 -8.78 27.14
C ILE A 757 2.05 -8.51 27.83
N GLU A 758 0.97 -9.07 27.30
CA GLU A 758 -0.40 -8.78 27.70
C GLU A 758 -1.13 -10.07 28.10
N ARG A 759 -1.97 -10.02 29.13
CA ARG A 759 -2.89 -11.11 29.44
C ARG A 759 -4.13 -10.98 28.56
N LEU A 760 -4.61 -12.10 28.07
CA LEU A 760 -5.85 -12.16 27.30
C LEU A 760 -6.99 -12.74 28.15
N SER A 761 -8.23 -12.45 27.75
CA SER A 761 -9.42 -13.15 28.26
C SER A 761 -9.70 -14.42 27.45
N GLU A 762 -10.21 -15.44 28.10
CA GLU A 762 -10.75 -16.64 27.43
C GLU A 762 -12.18 -16.43 26.90
N CYS A 763 -12.82 -15.34 27.32
CA CYS A 763 -14.16 -14.99 26.88
C CYS A 763 -14.14 -14.38 25.48
N SER A 764 -15.21 -14.61 24.73
CA SER A 764 -15.44 -13.91 23.47
C SER A 764 -15.58 -12.41 23.71
N LEU A 765 -14.88 -11.62 22.91
CA LEU A 765 -14.98 -10.17 22.95
C LEU A 765 -16.15 -9.70 22.06
N PRO A 766 -16.86 -8.64 22.45
CA PRO A 766 -17.99 -8.11 21.68
C PRO A 766 -17.53 -7.48 20.37
N THR A 767 -18.29 -7.69 19.30
CA THR A 767 -18.08 -7.06 17.99
C THR A 767 -18.84 -5.74 17.83
N ASP A 768 -19.86 -5.52 18.68
CA ASP A 768 -20.67 -4.31 18.71
C ASP A 768 -20.66 -3.73 20.11
N ILE A 769 -20.18 -2.50 20.28
CA ILE A 769 -20.09 -1.82 21.57
C ILE A 769 -20.59 -0.40 21.42
N SER A 770 -21.53 -0.02 22.28
CA SER A 770 -21.99 1.36 22.42
C SER A 770 -21.80 1.87 23.86
N GLY A 771 -21.69 3.17 24.00
CA GLY A 771 -21.56 3.83 25.28
C GLY A 771 -21.45 5.33 25.15
N SER A 772 -21.06 5.99 26.24
CA SER A 772 -20.83 7.43 26.23
C SER A 772 -19.63 7.81 27.09
N VAL A 773 -18.97 8.88 26.71
CA VAL A 773 -17.85 9.52 27.44
C VAL A 773 -18.26 10.95 27.79
N GLN A 774 -18.02 11.35 29.03
CA GLN A 774 -18.18 12.72 29.45
C GLN A 774 -16.83 13.43 29.27
N VAL A 775 -16.84 14.51 28.48
CA VAL A 775 -15.65 15.30 28.15
C VAL A 775 -15.73 16.63 28.88
N GLU A 776 -14.85 16.81 29.83
CA GLU A 776 -14.71 18.07 30.54
C GLU A 776 -13.92 19.08 29.70
N PRO A 777 -14.26 20.38 29.77
CA PRO A 777 -13.51 21.42 29.06
C PRO A 777 -12.04 21.42 29.43
N ARG A 778 -11.16 21.37 28.43
CA ARG A 778 -9.72 21.55 28.57
C ARG A 778 -9.30 22.77 27.79
N ASN A 779 -8.44 23.60 28.38
CA ASN A 779 -7.97 24.80 27.71
C ASN A 779 -7.13 24.44 26.48
N ALA A 780 -7.47 25.02 25.35
CA ALA A 780 -6.72 24.92 24.11
C ALA A 780 -6.45 26.32 23.55
N GLU A 781 -5.19 26.62 23.22
CA GLU A 781 -4.77 27.93 22.70
C GLU A 781 -5.48 28.31 21.39
N PHE A 782 -5.92 27.32 20.62
CA PHE A 782 -6.64 27.48 19.36
C PHE A 782 -8.18 27.59 19.51
N GLY A 783 -8.71 27.69 20.76
CA GLY A 783 -10.10 28.07 21.05
C GLY A 783 -11.16 26.94 20.93
N PHE A 784 -10.75 25.71 20.67
CA PHE A 784 -11.63 24.52 20.66
C PHE A 784 -10.89 23.28 21.17
N GLN A 785 -11.63 22.29 21.62
CA GLN A 785 -11.08 20.98 22.03
C GLN A 785 -11.44 19.94 20.97
N PRO A 786 -10.49 19.39 20.24
CA PRO A 786 -10.75 18.27 19.32
C PRO A 786 -10.86 16.96 20.12
N VAL A 787 -11.84 16.13 19.84
CA VAL A 787 -12.02 14.82 20.48
C VAL A 787 -12.27 13.77 19.42
N TYR A 788 -11.42 12.73 19.39
CA TYR A 788 -11.61 11.59 18.50
C TYR A 788 -11.51 10.27 19.23
N PHE A 789 -12.12 9.25 18.63
CA PHE A 789 -12.16 7.89 19.17
C PHE A 789 -11.31 6.93 18.35
N PHE A 790 -10.75 5.96 19.04
CA PHE A 790 -9.91 4.90 18.50
C PHE A 790 -10.37 3.54 19.01
N GLY A 791 -10.36 2.53 18.15
CA GLY A 791 -10.62 1.14 18.53
C GLY A 791 -9.64 0.19 17.87
N ARG A 792 -9.26 -0.86 18.62
CA ARG A 792 -8.44 -1.96 18.11
C ARG A 792 -9.15 -3.28 18.35
N GLN A 793 -9.23 -4.10 17.29
CA GLN A 793 -9.76 -5.44 17.33
C GLN A 793 -8.67 -6.48 17.67
N ARG A 794 -9.08 -7.71 17.99
CA ARG A 794 -8.17 -8.79 18.39
C ARG A 794 -7.15 -9.18 17.31
N ASN A 795 -7.46 -8.98 16.03
CA ASN A 795 -6.57 -9.21 14.89
C ASN A 795 -5.68 -8.00 14.54
N ASP A 796 -5.56 -7.02 15.44
CA ASP A 796 -4.89 -5.72 15.29
C ASP A 796 -5.54 -4.77 14.28
N ALA A 797 -6.71 -5.10 13.70
CA ALA A 797 -7.46 -4.15 12.88
C ALA A 797 -7.88 -2.93 13.71
N LYS A 798 -7.67 -1.74 13.16
CA LYS A 798 -7.85 -0.48 13.86
C LYS A 798 -8.90 0.39 13.18
N VAL A 799 -9.54 1.24 13.99
CA VAL A 799 -10.48 2.25 13.50
C VAL A 799 -10.27 3.57 14.25
N TRP A 800 -10.38 4.68 13.53
CA TRP A 800 -10.32 6.05 14.07
C TRP A 800 -11.51 6.87 13.56
N SER A 801 -12.17 7.60 14.45
CA SER A 801 -13.15 8.61 14.01
C SER A 801 -12.44 9.91 13.63
N SER A 802 -13.03 10.69 12.73
CA SER A 802 -12.72 12.13 12.66
C SER A 802 -13.04 12.80 14.01
N ALA A 803 -12.25 13.80 14.40
CA ALA A 803 -12.48 14.53 15.62
C ALA A 803 -13.75 15.39 15.56
N GLN A 804 -14.45 15.52 16.68
CA GLN A 804 -15.36 16.63 16.90
C GLN A 804 -14.58 17.81 17.46
N PHE A 805 -14.84 19.02 16.96
CA PHE A 805 -14.13 20.25 17.35
C PHE A 805 -15.06 21.12 18.19
N ILE A 806 -14.94 21.01 19.54
CA ILE A 806 -15.87 21.55 20.51
C ILE A 806 -15.34 22.89 21.04
N GLU A 807 -16.05 23.98 20.79
CA GLU A 807 -15.82 25.28 21.42
C GLU A 807 -16.62 25.31 22.73
N PHE A 808 -15.97 25.17 23.87
CA PHE A 808 -16.60 25.23 25.16
C PHE A 808 -16.83 26.68 25.61
N GLU A 809 -18.10 26.98 26.05
CA GLU A 809 -18.53 28.29 26.58
C GLU A 809 -18.66 28.30 28.11
#